data_c4522a8371d61260b3850a38cb264adc
#
_entry.id   c4522a8371d61260b3850a38cb264adc
#
_cell.length_a   1.000
_cell.length_b   1.000
_cell.length_c   1.000
_cell.angle_alpha   90.00
_cell.angle_beta   90.00
_cell.angle_gamma   90.00
#
_symmetry.space_group_name_H-M   'P 1'
#
loop_
_entity.id
_entity.type
_entity.pdbx_description
1 polymer ?
#
loop_
_entity_poly.entity_id
_entity_poly.type
_entity_poly.pdbx_seq_one_letter_code
_entity_poly.pdbx_strand_id
1 'polypeptide(L)'
;MNPYQYTASIKEFFSTDENYIIGFLTQSNAFDSRRTTIASWKEEINTLKKALINYRGENGFVAFEYTIPRVDGRIDCIIGLRGILFVLEFKTGETQDINVDKEQLMQYVTDLKNYHFESYDIPIAPMWVVPSADVPVARVIRPVTNENIFGLMCVSDSTISDVVKKVLTSEYANKIEIYANNWLHSPYCPTSNIVEAARKLYANHKVEDINRSDARGEDLIRTTNAIISLINQAKARNEKYLCMITGVPGAGKTLVGLSVATLHQNEEHTNRSVYLSGNRPLVMVLQEALARDARDRSKDELEKKLASIEDKKEKIVYKKAHKVNMTDIRSRIKQFIQPVPNWRKEYLKGILVSGEGEEASFVKDLNYQYKGEGEYYIPYDHVSIYDEAQRAWEAKENASYVRKKEKHLSNFPEWSEPRFLISCMDRHPDWAVYICLIGNGQDINHGEAGTVEWIRSIKHFDNWQTFAPSDILHDKEVAKEANGLKINFLDHLHLSTDLRSMRAENLAAFVDAILCMRIETAKGILPELDRYPIRITRDLKKAKRWVKVNARPSERYGALASSKGQRLKPEALVLLPANSSETEVIPWFLGDKSNVNSSFYMEDVATEFQVQGLEIDWAVVAWDADFRYSEEGWKQYQFRGSKWMNINKEEIRRYQINAYRVILTRARRGMVIYVPEGNNEDHTRKSEFYNSTYNFFKQIGIKEI
;
A
#
# COMPACT_ATOMS: atom_id res chain seq x y z
N MET A 1 -17.50 8.66 -17.76
CA MET A 1 -18.89 8.34 -17.37
C MET A 1 -19.22 9.23 -16.17
N ASN A 2 -20.39 9.85 -16.14
CA ASN A 2 -20.80 10.60 -14.97
C ASN A 2 -21.00 9.65 -13.77
N PRO A 3 -20.59 10.02 -12.57
CA PRO A 3 -20.75 9.16 -11.39
C PRO A 3 -22.20 9.07 -10.86
N TYR A 4 -23.14 9.79 -11.45
CA TYR A 4 -24.55 9.84 -11.08
C TYR A 4 -25.45 9.60 -12.30
N GLN A 5 -26.65 9.12 -12.08
CA GLN A 5 -27.63 8.96 -13.14
C GLN A 5 -28.49 10.22 -13.33
N TYR A 6 -28.88 10.89 -12.24
CA TYR A 6 -29.60 12.16 -12.29
C TYR A 6 -29.05 13.12 -11.24
N THR A 7 -28.95 14.40 -11.57
CA THR A 7 -28.65 15.47 -10.62
C THR A 7 -29.42 16.75 -10.95
N ALA A 8 -29.76 17.52 -9.92
CA ALA A 8 -30.42 18.82 -10.05
C ALA A 8 -30.10 19.68 -8.82
N SER A 9 -30.17 21.01 -8.97
CA SER A 9 -30.28 21.90 -7.80
C SER A 9 -31.56 21.61 -7.03
N ILE A 10 -31.61 21.93 -5.74
CA ILE A 10 -32.83 21.77 -4.93
C ILE A 10 -34.03 22.46 -5.62
N LYS A 11 -33.81 23.67 -6.14
CA LYS A 11 -34.85 24.46 -6.85
C LYS A 11 -35.36 23.72 -8.10
N GLU A 12 -34.47 23.21 -8.93
CA GLU A 12 -34.82 22.44 -10.13
C GLU A 12 -35.51 21.12 -9.78
N PHE A 13 -35.07 20.44 -8.76
CA PHE A 13 -35.69 19.19 -8.27
C PHE A 13 -37.16 19.39 -7.90
N PHE A 14 -37.51 20.52 -7.28
CA PHE A 14 -38.91 20.85 -6.96
C PHE A 14 -39.73 21.24 -8.17
N SER A 15 -39.15 21.92 -9.17
CA SER A 15 -39.83 22.36 -10.38
C SER A 15 -39.96 21.27 -11.46
N THR A 16 -39.17 20.21 -11.35
CA THR A 16 -39.17 19.10 -12.32
C THR A 16 -40.26 18.10 -12.01
N ASP A 17 -41.00 17.69 -13.06
CA ASP A 17 -42.03 16.65 -12.97
C ASP A 17 -41.38 15.28 -12.59
N GLU A 18 -42.07 14.54 -11.73
CA GLU A 18 -41.63 13.24 -11.22
C GLU A 18 -41.40 12.24 -12.34
N ASN A 19 -42.30 12.19 -13.34
CA ASN A 19 -42.17 11.28 -14.47
C ASN A 19 -40.97 11.59 -15.35
N TYR A 20 -40.59 12.89 -15.42
CA TYR A 20 -39.37 13.29 -16.14
C TYR A 20 -38.12 12.74 -15.45
N ILE A 21 -38.03 12.86 -14.12
CA ILE A 21 -36.91 12.30 -13.33
C ILE A 21 -36.84 10.79 -13.49
N ILE A 22 -37.96 10.08 -13.35
CA ILE A 22 -38.04 8.62 -13.52
C ILE A 22 -37.64 8.20 -14.94
N GLY A 23 -38.12 8.95 -15.97
CA GLY A 23 -37.71 8.71 -17.36
C GLY A 23 -36.20 8.80 -17.57
N PHE A 24 -35.58 9.78 -16.94
CA PHE A 24 -34.12 9.96 -17.01
C PHE A 24 -33.36 8.81 -16.31
N LEU A 25 -33.79 8.42 -15.13
CA LEU A 25 -33.23 7.27 -14.38
C LEU A 25 -33.38 5.95 -15.15
N THR A 26 -34.51 5.77 -15.82
CA THR A 26 -34.78 4.57 -16.64
C THR A 26 -33.88 4.49 -17.87
N GLN A 27 -33.65 5.60 -18.56
CA GLN A 27 -32.77 5.66 -19.73
C GLN A 27 -31.29 5.40 -19.39
N SER A 28 -30.87 5.83 -18.21
CA SER A 28 -29.49 5.68 -17.74
C SER A 28 -29.17 4.26 -17.20
N ASN A 29 -30.18 3.46 -16.91
CA ASN A 29 -30.06 2.13 -16.31
C ASN A 29 -30.22 1.03 -17.36
N ALA A 30 -29.13 0.60 -18.01
CA ALA A 30 -29.13 -0.36 -19.09
C ALA A 30 -29.51 -1.83 -18.66
N PHE A 31 -29.64 -2.12 -17.34
CA PHE A 31 -29.72 -3.50 -16.84
C PHE A 31 -30.94 -3.85 -15.95
N ASP A 32 -31.69 -2.90 -15.38
CA ASP A 32 -32.82 -3.28 -14.50
C ASP A 32 -34.01 -2.32 -14.59
N SER A 33 -34.83 -2.46 -15.62
CA SER A 33 -36.10 -1.73 -15.77
C SER A 33 -37.29 -2.55 -15.21
N ARG A 34 -37.12 -3.19 -14.05
CA ARG A 34 -38.24 -3.91 -13.42
C ARG A 34 -39.26 -2.91 -12.86
N ARG A 35 -40.56 -3.27 -12.89
CA ARG A 35 -41.63 -2.44 -12.34
C ARG A 35 -41.44 -2.08 -10.86
N THR A 36 -40.73 -2.91 -10.11
CA THR A 36 -40.35 -2.69 -8.71
C THR A 36 -39.40 -1.52 -8.54
N THR A 37 -38.39 -1.39 -9.41
CA THR A 37 -37.40 -0.29 -9.37
C THR A 37 -38.06 1.07 -9.66
N ILE A 38 -38.97 1.15 -10.63
CA ILE A 38 -39.70 2.41 -10.94
C ILE A 38 -40.60 2.84 -9.77
N ALA A 39 -41.25 1.89 -9.12
CA ALA A 39 -42.09 2.18 -7.94
C ALA A 39 -41.23 2.69 -6.77
N SER A 40 -40.03 2.14 -6.58
CA SER A 40 -39.07 2.59 -5.58
C SER A 40 -38.63 4.04 -5.83
N TRP A 41 -38.16 4.37 -7.03
CA TRP A 41 -37.78 5.76 -7.36
C TRP A 41 -38.90 6.76 -7.16
N LYS A 42 -40.13 6.38 -7.47
CA LYS A 42 -41.30 7.23 -7.22
C LYS A 42 -41.51 7.52 -5.74
N GLU A 43 -41.40 6.52 -4.90
CA GLU A 43 -41.50 6.66 -3.43
C GLU A 43 -40.33 7.48 -2.88
N GLU A 44 -39.10 7.27 -3.34
CA GLU A 44 -37.92 8.04 -2.97
C GLU A 44 -38.05 9.51 -3.31
N ILE A 45 -38.45 9.88 -4.56
CA ILE A 45 -38.64 11.25 -5.00
C ILE A 45 -39.70 11.93 -4.14
N ASN A 46 -40.82 11.26 -3.86
CA ASN A 46 -41.90 11.81 -3.04
C ASN A 46 -41.50 12.04 -1.58
N THR A 47 -40.80 11.09 -0.98
CA THR A 47 -40.24 11.18 0.37
C THR A 47 -39.25 12.35 0.46
N LEU A 48 -38.38 12.54 -0.53
CA LEU A 48 -37.42 13.63 -0.56
C LEU A 48 -38.11 14.99 -0.77
N LYS A 49 -39.09 15.11 -1.65
CA LYS A 49 -39.86 16.35 -1.84
C LYS A 49 -40.55 16.75 -0.55
N LYS A 50 -41.10 15.81 0.23
CA LYS A 50 -41.67 16.12 1.56
C LYS A 50 -40.60 16.59 2.55
N ALA A 51 -39.47 15.84 2.62
CA ALA A 51 -38.38 16.13 3.55
C ALA A 51 -37.76 17.53 3.33
N LEU A 52 -37.65 17.96 2.07
CA LEU A 52 -36.93 19.16 1.67
C LEU A 52 -37.87 20.36 1.39
N ILE A 53 -39.18 20.26 1.62
CA ILE A 53 -40.19 21.31 1.25
C ILE A 53 -39.85 22.69 1.81
N ASN A 54 -39.29 22.73 3.03
CA ASN A 54 -38.93 23.99 3.70
C ASN A 54 -37.62 24.60 3.16
N TYR A 55 -36.88 23.86 2.33
CA TYR A 55 -35.57 24.25 1.80
C TYR A 55 -35.61 24.47 0.28
N ARG A 56 -36.79 24.47 -0.36
CA ARG A 56 -36.99 24.52 -1.82
C ARG A 56 -36.35 25.72 -2.53
N GLY A 57 -36.07 26.80 -1.80
CA GLY A 57 -35.44 28.02 -2.31
C GLY A 57 -33.97 28.15 -1.99
N GLU A 58 -33.38 27.18 -1.30
CA GLU A 58 -32.01 27.25 -0.86
C GLU A 58 -31.01 26.70 -1.90
N ASN A 59 -29.77 27.15 -1.79
CA ASN A 59 -28.66 26.59 -2.57
C ASN A 59 -28.32 25.21 -2.06
N GLY A 60 -28.29 24.23 -2.96
CA GLY A 60 -27.99 22.84 -2.67
C GLY A 60 -28.29 21.99 -3.89
N PHE A 61 -27.97 20.73 -3.81
CA PHE A 61 -28.18 19.78 -4.91
C PHE A 61 -28.69 18.43 -4.40
N VAL A 62 -29.29 17.69 -5.32
CA VAL A 62 -29.70 16.29 -5.17
C VAL A 62 -29.04 15.49 -6.28
N ALA A 63 -28.49 14.34 -5.97
CA ALA A 63 -27.94 13.38 -6.94
C ALA A 63 -28.48 11.99 -6.65
N PHE A 64 -29.06 11.33 -7.66
CA PHE A 64 -29.60 9.98 -7.57
C PHE A 64 -28.65 8.98 -8.22
N GLU A 65 -28.64 7.77 -7.66
CA GLU A 65 -27.90 6.64 -8.19
C GLU A 65 -26.42 7.00 -8.38
N TYR A 66 -25.82 7.49 -7.30
CA TYR A 66 -24.42 7.92 -7.32
C TYR A 66 -23.51 6.71 -7.19
N THR A 67 -22.78 6.44 -8.25
CA THR A 67 -21.79 5.35 -8.28
C THR A 67 -20.47 5.82 -7.67
N ILE A 68 -20.05 5.18 -6.61
CA ILE A 68 -18.73 5.45 -6.02
C ILE A 68 -17.69 4.89 -7.00
N PRO A 69 -16.80 5.72 -7.58
CA PRO A 69 -15.79 5.25 -8.50
C PRO A 69 -14.92 4.14 -7.89
N ARG A 70 -14.73 3.03 -8.60
CA ARG A 70 -13.88 1.89 -8.21
C ARG A 70 -14.38 1.05 -7.01
N VAL A 71 -15.57 1.29 -6.54
CA VAL A 71 -16.29 0.43 -5.61
C VAL A 71 -17.51 -0.08 -6.35
N ASP A 72 -17.79 -1.39 -6.29
CA ASP A 72 -19.03 -1.96 -6.84
C ASP A 72 -20.20 -1.58 -5.91
N GLY A 73 -20.41 -0.26 -5.76
CA GLY A 73 -21.40 0.31 -4.85
C GLY A 73 -22.06 1.53 -5.45
N ARG A 74 -23.36 1.62 -5.27
CA ARG A 74 -24.18 2.73 -5.72
C ARG A 74 -25.03 3.23 -4.56
N ILE A 75 -25.01 4.52 -4.34
CA ILE A 75 -25.79 5.23 -3.32
C ILE A 75 -27.09 5.68 -3.96
N ASP A 76 -28.22 5.36 -3.36
CA ASP A 76 -29.54 5.72 -3.91
C ASP A 76 -29.68 7.23 -4.07
N CYS A 77 -29.36 8.00 -3.03
CA CYS A 77 -29.45 9.46 -3.09
C CYS A 77 -28.40 10.17 -2.23
N ILE A 78 -27.87 11.27 -2.77
CA ILE A 78 -27.00 12.21 -2.05
C ILE A 78 -27.62 13.60 -2.12
N ILE A 79 -27.62 14.34 -0.99
CA ILE A 79 -28.09 15.72 -0.90
C ILE A 79 -26.98 16.57 -0.29
N GLY A 80 -26.55 17.62 -0.99
CA GLY A 80 -25.67 18.64 -0.45
C GLY A 80 -26.48 19.87 -0.08
N LEU A 81 -26.56 20.22 1.21
CA LEU A 81 -27.34 21.34 1.69
C LEU A 81 -26.73 21.96 2.96
N ARG A 82 -26.60 23.31 3.00
CA ARG A 82 -26.04 24.06 4.14
C ARG A 82 -24.68 23.50 4.66
N GLY A 83 -23.81 23.07 3.77
CA GLY A 83 -22.50 22.56 4.15
C GLY A 83 -22.51 21.15 4.77
N ILE A 84 -23.62 20.44 4.67
CA ILE A 84 -23.76 19.04 5.10
C ILE A 84 -24.10 18.18 3.90
N LEU A 85 -23.47 17.01 3.85
CA LEU A 85 -23.73 15.98 2.85
C LEU A 85 -24.60 14.90 3.48
N PHE A 86 -25.84 14.74 3.03
CA PHE A 86 -26.70 13.64 3.42
C PHE A 86 -26.49 12.48 2.43
N VAL A 87 -26.30 11.29 2.95
CA VAL A 87 -26.14 10.05 2.19
C VAL A 87 -27.28 9.14 2.56
N LEU A 88 -28.16 8.86 1.60
CA LEU A 88 -29.41 8.15 1.83
C LEU A 88 -29.41 6.80 1.11
N GLU A 89 -29.88 5.79 1.82
CA GLU A 89 -30.18 4.45 1.30
C GLU A 89 -31.64 4.15 1.60
N PHE A 90 -32.43 3.77 0.60
CA PHE A 90 -33.84 3.52 0.71
C PHE A 90 -34.16 2.04 0.76
N LYS A 91 -35.12 1.66 1.60
CA LYS A 91 -35.70 0.30 1.65
C LYS A 91 -37.21 0.40 1.49
N THR A 92 -37.62 0.40 0.24
CA THR A 92 -39.03 0.45 -0.14
C THR A 92 -39.64 -0.94 -0.07
N GLY A 93 -40.84 -1.03 0.52
CA GLY A 93 -41.57 -2.29 0.65
C GLY A 93 -41.15 -3.20 1.81
N GLU A 94 -40.20 -2.84 2.63
CA GLU A 94 -39.78 -3.55 3.83
C GLU A 94 -40.36 -2.93 5.10
N THR A 95 -40.74 -3.77 6.06
CA THR A 95 -41.24 -3.35 7.37
C THR A 95 -40.31 -3.74 8.52
N GLN A 96 -39.21 -4.44 8.25
CA GLN A 96 -38.25 -4.91 9.24
C GLN A 96 -36.84 -4.41 8.96
N ASP A 97 -36.10 -4.19 10.03
CA ASP A 97 -34.78 -3.63 10.08
C ASP A 97 -33.70 -4.70 9.86
N ILE A 98 -32.98 -4.64 8.74
CA ILE A 98 -31.91 -5.60 8.40
C ILE A 98 -30.55 -4.96 8.63
N ASN A 99 -29.74 -5.51 9.54
CA ASN A 99 -28.45 -4.95 9.95
C ASN A 99 -27.36 -4.95 8.85
N VAL A 100 -27.43 -5.87 7.88
CA VAL A 100 -26.39 -6.04 6.84
C VAL A 100 -26.31 -4.80 5.93
N ASP A 101 -27.42 -4.25 5.55
CA ASP A 101 -27.49 -3.11 4.60
C ASP A 101 -27.09 -1.78 5.26
N LYS A 102 -27.24 -1.67 6.59
CA LYS A 102 -26.77 -0.50 7.36
C LYS A 102 -25.24 -0.40 7.41
N GLU A 103 -24.57 -1.54 7.45
CA GLU A 103 -23.11 -1.61 7.35
C GLU A 103 -22.64 -1.13 5.98
N GLN A 104 -23.39 -1.45 4.91
CA GLN A 104 -23.11 -1.00 3.54
C GLN A 104 -23.22 0.53 3.41
N LEU A 105 -24.28 1.16 3.93
CA LEU A 105 -24.43 2.61 3.93
C LEU A 105 -23.25 3.28 4.68
N MET A 106 -22.89 2.78 5.86
CA MET A 106 -21.77 3.30 6.61
C MET A 106 -20.43 3.11 5.88
N GLN A 107 -20.31 2.05 5.07
CA GLN A 107 -19.16 1.85 4.21
C GLN A 107 -19.11 2.95 3.12
N TYR A 108 -20.21 3.25 2.44
CA TYR A 108 -20.28 4.31 1.45
C TYR A 108 -19.91 5.69 2.04
N VAL A 109 -20.45 6.02 3.20
CA VAL A 109 -20.13 7.28 3.91
C VAL A 109 -18.64 7.37 4.21
N THR A 110 -18.07 6.26 4.68
CA THR A 110 -16.65 6.23 5.00
C THR A 110 -15.78 6.27 3.74
N ASP A 111 -16.25 5.72 2.61
CA ASP A 111 -15.54 5.78 1.33
C ASP A 111 -15.55 7.19 0.75
N LEU A 112 -16.69 7.87 0.80
CA LEU A 112 -16.77 9.30 0.45
C LEU A 112 -15.83 10.12 1.33
N LYS A 113 -15.84 9.90 2.64
CA LYS A 113 -15.01 10.64 3.58
C LYS A 113 -13.51 10.43 3.39
N ASN A 114 -13.11 9.25 2.94
CA ASN A 114 -11.71 8.87 2.83
C ASN A 114 -11.10 9.15 1.46
N TYR A 115 -11.92 9.07 0.41
CA TYR A 115 -11.41 9.01 -0.95
C TYR A 115 -11.99 10.03 -1.89
N HIS A 116 -13.10 10.68 -1.53
CA HIS A 116 -13.71 11.72 -2.31
C HIS A 116 -13.17 13.07 -1.82
N PHE A 117 -12.35 13.72 -2.63
CA PHE A 117 -11.58 14.90 -2.22
C PHE A 117 -12.44 16.00 -1.57
N GLU A 118 -13.51 16.44 -2.25
CA GLU A 118 -14.39 17.48 -1.72
C GLU A 118 -15.22 17.03 -0.49
N SER A 119 -15.32 15.74 -0.19
CA SER A 119 -16.02 15.24 1.01
C SER A 119 -15.18 15.24 2.27
N TYR A 120 -13.89 15.49 2.16
CA TYR A 120 -12.93 15.34 3.23
C TYR A 120 -13.26 16.16 4.47
N ASP A 121 -13.58 17.44 4.31
CA ASP A 121 -13.92 18.35 5.43
C ASP A 121 -15.42 18.46 5.68
N ILE A 122 -16.24 18.05 4.73
CA ILE A 122 -17.70 18.18 4.80
C ILE A 122 -18.27 17.21 5.84
N PRO A 123 -19.13 17.68 6.78
CA PRO A 123 -19.90 16.79 7.65
C PRO A 123 -20.84 15.89 6.84
N ILE A 124 -20.83 14.58 7.13
CA ILE A 124 -21.67 13.60 6.42
C ILE A 124 -22.71 13.02 7.37
N ALA A 125 -23.97 13.06 6.94
CA ALA A 125 -25.14 12.59 7.66
C ALA A 125 -25.75 11.35 6.98
N PRO A 126 -25.43 10.11 7.43
CA PRO A 126 -26.00 8.88 6.87
C PRO A 126 -27.45 8.71 7.32
N MET A 127 -28.35 8.43 6.37
CA MET A 127 -29.74 8.17 6.61
C MET A 127 -30.19 6.86 5.99
N TRP A 128 -30.69 5.97 6.84
CA TRP A 128 -31.37 4.75 6.45
C TRP A 128 -32.85 5.00 6.38
N VAL A 129 -33.42 5.06 5.18
CA VAL A 129 -34.79 5.48 4.94
C VAL A 129 -35.67 4.26 4.71
N VAL A 130 -36.62 4.01 5.62
CA VAL A 130 -37.65 2.99 5.50
C VAL A 130 -39.02 3.71 5.49
N PRO A 131 -39.54 4.11 4.31
CA PRO A 131 -40.67 5.03 4.22
C PRO A 131 -41.90 4.60 5.02
N SER A 132 -42.22 3.33 4.97
CA SER A 132 -43.42 2.73 5.57
C SER A 132 -43.28 2.24 7.01
N ALA A 133 -42.09 2.43 7.63
CA ALA A 133 -41.85 1.98 9.00
C ALA A 133 -42.23 3.02 10.04
N ASP A 134 -42.63 2.58 11.23
CA ASP A 134 -42.79 3.46 12.39
C ASP A 134 -41.46 3.60 13.14
N VAL A 135 -40.67 4.61 12.77
CA VAL A 135 -39.36 4.88 13.33
C VAL A 135 -39.39 6.14 14.20
N PRO A 136 -39.03 6.04 15.49
CA PRO A 136 -39.03 7.22 16.36
C PRO A 136 -37.89 8.19 15.97
N VAL A 137 -38.16 9.48 16.06
CA VAL A 137 -37.17 10.53 15.80
C VAL A 137 -36.00 10.42 16.77
N ALA A 138 -34.79 10.32 16.27
CA ALA A 138 -33.57 10.27 17.08
C ALA A 138 -33.51 11.47 18.07
N ARG A 139 -33.27 11.16 19.36
CA ARG A 139 -33.21 12.18 20.42
C ARG A 139 -31.97 13.04 20.37
N VAL A 140 -30.82 12.39 19.97
CA VAL A 140 -29.54 13.08 19.88
C VAL A 140 -28.98 12.90 18.48
N ILE A 141 -28.75 14.01 17.78
CA ILE A 141 -28.17 14.02 16.42
C ILE A 141 -26.86 14.80 16.50
N ARG A 142 -25.75 14.13 16.49
CA ARG A 142 -24.40 14.69 16.50
C ARG A 142 -23.42 13.77 15.79
N PRO A 143 -22.28 14.29 15.31
CA PRO A 143 -21.19 13.44 14.86
C PRO A 143 -20.72 12.49 15.95
N VAL A 144 -20.48 11.25 15.57
CA VAL A 144 -20.00 10.18 16.47
C VAL A 144 -18.52 9.88 16.26
N THR A 145 -17.91 10.51 15.25
CA THR A 145 -16.49 10.39 14.93
C THR A 145 -15.83 11.77 14.89
N ASN A 146 -14.54 11.83 15.08
CA ASN A 146 -13.74 13.05 14.91
C ASN A 146 -13.75 13.55 13.45
N GLU A 147 -14.19 12.72 12.52
CA GLU A 147 -14.28 13.03 11.08
C GLU A 147 -15.56 13.73 10.69
N ASN A 148 -16.33 14.24 11.63
CA ASN A 148 -17.63 14.87 11.40
C ASN A 148 -18.66 13.96 10.69
N ILE A 149 -18.61 12.64 10.91
CA ILE A 149 -19.63 11.69 10.47
C ILE A 149 -20.69 11.58 11.56
N PHE A 150 -21.93 11.93 11.23
CA PHE A 150 -23.05 11.74 12.13
C PHE A 150 -23.33 10.26 12.35
N GLY A 151 -23.91 9.94 13.51
CA GLY A 151 -24.42 8.58 13.75
C GLY A 151 -25.46 8.20 12.70
N LEU A 152 -25.54 6.91 12.36
CA LEU A 152 -26.54 6.40 11.43
C LEU A 152 -27.95 6.73 11.93
N MET A 153 -28.74 7.40 11.13
CA MET A 153 -30.11 7.82 11.43
C MET A 153 -31.08 6.95 10.65
N CYS A 154 -31.88 6.17 11.36
CA CYS A 154 -33.03 5.48 10.76
C CYS A 154 -34.20 6.45 10.73
N VAL A 155 -34.84 6.58 9.56
CA VAL A 155 -35.93 7.55 9.33
C VAL A 155 -37.06 6.92 8.50
N SER A 156 -38.27 7.43 8.66
CA SER A 156 -39.44 7.10 7.86
C SER A 156 -39.98 8.34 7.17
N ASP A 157 -40.99 8.16 6.34
CA ASP A 157 -41.70 9.27 5.66
C ASP A 157 -42.22 10.35 6.64
N SER A 158 -42.62 9.91 7.86
CA SER A 158 -43.11 10.82 8.91
C SER A 158 -42.01 11.52 9.70
N THR A 159 -40.80 10.98 9.77
CA THR A 159 -39.73 11.47 10.65
C THR A 159 -38.56 12.15 9.94
N ILE A 160 -38.39 11.89 8.63
CA ILE A 160 -37.24 12.36 7.84
C ILE A 160 -37.13 13.90 7.84
N SER A 161 -38.25 14.62 7.72
CA SER A 161 -38.26 16.10 7.72
C SER A 161 -37.72 16.68 9.04
N ASP A 162 -38.10 16.10 10.16
CA ASP A 162 -37.64 16.52 11.49
C ASP A 162 -36.18 16.22 11.72
N VAL A 163 -35.71 15.06 11.23
CA VAL A 163 -34.30 14.67 11.33
C VAL A 163 -33.43 15.58 10.46
N VAL A 164 -33.83 15.86 9.20
CA VAL A 164 -33.14 16.82 8.31
C VAL A 164 -33.06 18.20 8.98
N LYS A 165 -34.20 18.70 9.54
CA LYS A 165 -34.22 19.97 10.26
C LYS A 165 -33.24 20.00 11.42
N LYS A 166 -33.21 18.97 12.26
CA LYS A 166 -32.26 18.87 13.40
C LYS A 166 -30.80 18.89 12.96
N VAL A 167 -30.46 18.18 11.89
CA VAL A 167 -29.09 18.15 11.33
C VAL A 167 -28.72 19.55 10.79
N LEU A 168 -29.61 20.19 10.02
CA LEU A 168 -29.37 21.51 9.41
C LEU A 168 -29.43 22.68 10.40
N THR A 169 -29.91 22.48 11.62
CA THR A 169 -29.88 23.46 12.72
C THR A 169 -28.74 23.17 13.71
N SER A 170 -27.97 22.15 13.49
CA SER A 170 -26.80 21.82 14.33
C SER A 170 -25.64 22.82 14.13
N GLU A 171 -24.73 22.85 15.08
CA GLU A 171 -23.51 23.68 15.02
C GLU A 171 -22.57 23.33 13.84
N TYR A 172 -22.81 22.21 13.15
CA TYR A 172 -22.03 21.74 12.01
C TYR A 172 -22.50 22.30 10.67
N ALA A 173 -23.72 22.82 10.60
CA ALA A 173 -24.28 23.42 9.40
C ALA A 173 -23.66 24.79 9.07
N ASN A 174 -23.63 25.14 7.79
CA ASN A 174 -23.15 26.43 7.24
C ASN A 174 -21.66 26.75 7.56
N LYS A 175 -20.87 25.79 7.95
CA LYS A 175 -19.43 26.00 8.16
C LYS A 175 -18.61 25.89 6.86
N ILE A 176 -19.10 25.15 5.90
CA ILE A 176 -18.44 24.88 4.61
C ILE A 176 -19.47 25.10 3.50
N GLU A 177 -19.08 25.70 2.40
CA GLU A 177 -19.94 25.83 1.22
C GLU A 177 -19.70 24.66 0.27
N ILE A 178 -20.77 23.97 -0.15
CA ILE A 178 -20.69 22.84 -1.08
C ILE A 178 -21.15 23.29 -2.47
N TYR A 179 -20.21 23.37 -3.41
CA TYR A 179 -20.49 23.64 -4.80
C TYR A 179 -20.81 22.34 -5.54
N ALA A 180 -22.05 22.19 -6.02
CA ALA A 180 -22.55 20.97 -6.65
C ALA A 180 -21.60 20.45 -7.76
N ASN A 181 -21.19 21.35 -8.67
CA ASN A 181 -20.34 20.97 -9.79
C ASN A 181 -18.96 20.48 -9.34
N ASN A 182 -18.36 21.13 -8.34
CA ASN A 182 -17.05 20.71 -7.80
C ASN A 182 -17.18 19.36 -7.10
N TRP A 183 -18.20 19.20 -6.26
CA TRP A 183 -18.39 17.95 -5.54
C TRP A 183 -18.72 16.77 -6.46
N LEU A 184 -19.65 16.93 -7.41
CA LEU A 184 -20.07 15.85 -8.32
C LEU A 184 -18.95 15.38 -9.27
N HIS A 185 -18.00 16.24 -9.58
CA HIS A 185 -16.87 15.94 -10.45
C HIS A 185 -15.54 15.84 -9.69
N SER A 186 -15.61 15.82 -8.37
CA SER A 186 -14.45 15.72 -7.50
C SER A 186 -13.67 14.43 -7.74
N PRO A 187 -12.34 14.47 -7.70
CA PRO A 187 -11.53 13.28 -7.82
C PRO A 187 -11.83 12.29 -6.69
N TYR A 188 -11.93 11.02 -7.05
CA TYR A 188 -11.98 9.92 -6.09
C TYR A 188 -10.61 9.27 -6.01
N CYS A 189 -9.94 9.41 -4.88
CA CYS A 189 -8.52 9.14 -4.69
C CYS A 189 -8.28 8.00 -3.68
N PRO A 190 -8.63 6.74 -4.01
CA PRO A 190 -8.27 5.63 -3.16
C PRO A 190 -6.76 5.43 -3.24
N THR A 191 -6.07 5.50 -2.11
CA THR A 191 -4.68 5.06 -2.03
C THR A 191 -4.62 3.56 -2.26
N SER A 192 -4.22 3.15 -3.44
CA SER A 192 -3.97 1.74 -3.75
C SER A 192 -2.81 1.24 -2.89
N ASN A 193 -2.93 0.05 -2.30
CA ASN A 193 -1.75 -0.60 -1.75
C ASN A 193 -0.83 -1.04 -2.89
N ILE A 194 0.43 -1.34 -2.58
CA ILE A 194 1.45 -1.68 -3.59
C ILE A 194 1.03 -2.87 -4.48
N VAL A 195 0.27 -3.80 -3.95
CA VAL A 195 -0.23 -4.97 -4.69
C VAL A 195 -1.31 -4.57 -5.70
N GLU A 196 -2.25 -3.72 -5.29
CA GLU A 196 -3.30 -3.18 -6.17
C GLU A 196 -2.71 -2.29 -7.26
N ALA A 197 -1.76 -1.44 -6.90
CA ALA A 197 -1.05 -0.59 -7.84
C ALA A 197 -0.28 -1.42 -8.88
N ALA A 198 0.45 -2.45 -8.43
CA ALA A 198 1.16 -3.36 -9.31
C ALA A 198 0.23 -4.10 -10.28
N ARG A 199 -0.95 -4.57 -9.81
CA ARG A 199 -1.97 -5.20 -10.68
C ARG A 199 -2.45 -4.25 -11.77
N LYS A 200 -2.72 -2.99 -11.44
CA LYS A 200 -3.16 -1.98 -12.42
C LYS A 200 -2.07 -1.71 -13.45
N LEU A 201 -0.82 -1.52 -13.03
CA LEU A 201 0.31 -1.33 -13.94
C LEU A 201 0.48 -2.52 -14.88
N TYR A 202 0.45 -3.72 -14.35
CA TYR A 202 0.57 -4.95 -15.14
C TYR A 202 -0.62 -5.18 -16.10
N ALA A 203 -1.77 -4.55 -15.82
CA ALA A 203 -2.94 -4.52 -16.71
C ALA A 203 -2.86 -3.42 -17.77
N ASN A 204 -1.69 -2.83 -18.03
CA ASN A 204 -1.45 -1.73 -18.96
C ASN A 204 -2.16 -0.41 -18.59
N HIS A 205 -2.48 -0.21 -17.32
CA HIS A 205 -2.88 1.11 -16.83
C HIS A 205 -1.65 1.99 -16.60
N LYS A 206 -1.76 3.25 -16.93
CA LYS A 206 -0.67 4.21 -16.70
C LYS A 206 -0.61 4.63 -15.24
N VAL A 207 0.54 5.16 -14.81
CA VAL A 207 0.73 5.73 -13.45
C VAL A 207 -0.33 6.80 -13.15
N GLU A 208 -0.67 7.59 -14.15
CA GLU A 208 -1.74 8.61 -14.11
C GLU A 208 -3.10 8.01 -13.71
N ASP A 209 -3.40 6.78 -14.14
CA ASP A 209 -4.66 6.08 -13.81
C ASP A 209 -4.69 5.56 -12.37
N ILE A 210 -3.52 5.44 -11.73
CA ILE A 210 -3.39 4.95 -10.37
C ILE A 210 -3.46 6.09 -9.36
N ASN A 211 -2.91 7.26 -9.72
CA ASN A 211 -2.78 8.44 -8.88
C ASN A 211 -3.36 9.68 -9.58
N ARG A 212 -4.67 9.72 -9.82
CA ARG A 212 -5.34 10.80 -10.56
C ARG A 212 -5.58 12.09 -9.79
N SER A 213 -4.97 12.32 -8.65
CA SER A 213 -5.16 13.61 -7.97
C SER A 213 -3.92 14.07 -7.22
N ASP A 214 -3.69 15.36 -7.32
CA ASP A 214 -2.78 16.24 -6.61
C ASP A 214 -1.31 16.23 -7.05
N ALA A 215 -0.59 17.25 -6.58
CA ALA A 215 0.86 17.42 -6.69
C ALA A 215 1.67 16.14 -6.38
N ARG A 216 1.07 15.22 -5.61
CA ARG A 216 1.59 13.90 -5.24
C ARG A 216 1.72 12.94 -6.43
N GLY A 217 0.73 12.94 -7.32
CA GLY A 217 0.77 12.17 -8.58
C GLY A 217 1.75 12.77 -9.59
N GLU A 218 1.91 14.09 -9.57
CA GLU A 218 2.82 14.80 -10.47
C GLU A 218 4.29 14.43 -10.22
N ASP A 219 4.71 14.30 -8.96
CA ASP A 219 6.08 13.88 -8.61
C ASP A 219 6.39 12.48 -9.16
N LEU A 220 5.45 11.52 -9.01
CA LEU A 220 5.63 10.18 -9.56
C LEU A 220 5.72 10.16 -11.09
N ILE A 221 4.82 10.89 -11.75
CA ILE A 221 4.78 11.00 -13.20
C ILE A 221 6.07 11.64 -13.70
N ARG A 222 6.50 12.73 -13.06
CA ARG A 222 7.72 13.46 -13.41
C ARG A 222 8.96 12.59 -13.26
N THR A 223 9.09 11.87 -12.14
CA THR A 223 10.20 10.94 -11.90
C THR A 223 10.16 9.78 -12.89
N THR A 224 9.01 9.17 -13.13
CA THR A 224 8.87 8.08 -14.11
C THR A 224 9.27 8.53 -15.51
N ASN A 225 8.79 9.71 -15.94
CA ASN A 225 9.13 10.27 -17.25
C ASN A 225 10.61 10.64 -17.37
N ALA A 226 11.23 11.14 -16.31
CA ALA A 226 12.67 11.41 -16.28
C ALA A 226 13.48 10.12 -16.46
N ILE A 227 13.10 9.03 -15.79
CA ILE A 227 13.77 7.74 -15.92
C ILE A 227 13.60 7.18 -17.34
N ILE A 228 12.40 7.24 -17.91
CA ILE A 228 12.13 6.80 -19.30
C ILE A 228 12.99 7.62 -20.29
N SER A 229 13.10 8.92 -20.08
CA SER A 229 13.96 9.78 -20.89
C SER A 229 15.42 9.36 -20.80
N LEU A 230 15.95 9.05 -19.61
CA LEU A 230 17.31 8.55 -19.43
C LEU A 230 17.53 7.21 -20.11
N ILE A 231 16.59 6.27 -20.04
CA ILE A 231 16.66 4.98 -20.72
C ILE A 231 16.74 5.20 -22.25
N ASN A 232 15.88 6.05 -22.79
CA ASN A 232 15.88 6.36 -24.22
C ASN A 232 17.18 7.07 -24.67
N GLN A 233 17.74 7.94 -23.82
CA GLN A 233 19.04 8.59 -24.10
C GLN A 233 20.18 7.58 -24.08
N ALA A 234 20.25 6.68 -23.07
CA ALA A 234 21.26 5.63 -23.00
C ALA A 234 21.24 4.75 -24.27
N LYS A 235 20.05 4.33 -24.68
CA LYS A 235 19.85 3.54 -25.90
C LYS A 235 20.28 4.30 -27.16
N ALA A 236 19.86 5.55 -27.31
CA ALA A 236 20.18 6.35 -28.50
C ALA A 236 21.65 6.68 -28.64
N ARG A 237 22.39 6.76 -27.52
CA ARG A 237 23.81 7.14 -27.48
C ARG A 237 24.76 5.96 -27.33
N ASN A 238 24.23 4.74 -27.11
CA ASN A 238 25.01 3.57 -26.74
C ASN A 238 25.86 3.84 -25.47
N GLU A 239 25.23 4.36 -24.42
CA GLU A 239 25.86 4.73 -23.15
C GLU A 239 25.31 3.88 -22.00
N LYS A 240 26.04 3.85 -20.89
CA LYS A 240 25.65 3.13 -19.69
C LYS A 240 25.38 4.08 -18.54
N TYR A 241 24.22 3.94 -17.89
CA TYR A 241 23.74 4.86 -16.87
C TYR A 241 23.45 4.17 -15.54
N LEU A 242 23.96 4.74 -14.45
CA LEU A 242 23.52 4.43 -13.10
C LEU A 242 22.59 5.58 -12.63
N CYS A 243 21.35 5.26 -12.36
CA CYS A 243 20.34 6.20 -11.89
C CYS A 243 19.98 5.93 -10.43
N MET A 244 20.13 6.90 -9.54
CA MET A 244 19.75 6.81 -8.14
C MET A 244 18.49 7.61 -7.89
N ILE A 245 17.45 6.98 -7.36
CA ILE A 245 16.19 7.59 -7.01
C ILE A 245 16.05 7.56 -5.49
N THR A 246 15.92 8.73 -4.87
CA THR A 246 15.70 8.85 -3.45
C THR A 246 14.24 9.25 -3.14
N GLY A 247 13.86 9.26 -1.90
CA GLY A 247 12.58 9.80 -1.47
C GLY A 247 12.18 9.32 -0.09
N VAL A 248 11.27 10.08 0.52
CA VAL A 248 10.75 9.80 1.85
C VAL A 248 10.08 8.42 1.94
N PRO A 249 10.00 7.80 3.12
CA PRO A 249 9.25 6.56 3.29
C PRO A 249 7.79 6.74 2.83
N GLY A 250 7.30 5.83 1.96
CA GLY A 250 5.95 5.93 1.41
C GLY A 250 5.80 6.78 0.16
N ALA A 251 6.84 7.42 -0.34
CA ALA A 251 6.79 8.28 -1.54
C ALA A 251 6.54 7.56 -2.88
N GLY A 252 6.37 6.23 -2.87
CA GLY A 252 6.04 5.47 -4.08
C GLY A 252 7.24 5.02 -4.92
N LYS A 253 8.44 4.98 -4.37
CA LYS A 253 9.63 4.47 -5.07
C LYS A 253 9.41 3.12 -5.74
N THR A 254 8.88 2.15 -5.00
CA THR A 254 8.51 0.82 -5.52
C THR A 254 7.53 0.92 -6.69
N LEU A 255 6.58 1.86 -6.62
CA LEU A 255 5.59 2.09 -7.68
C LEU A 255 6.24 2.64 -8.95
N VAL A 256 7.17 3.60 -8.83
CA VAL A 256 7.98 4.09 -9.95
C VAL A 256 8.76 2.96 -10.60
N GLY A 257 9.46 2.14 -9.81
CA GLY A 257 10.21 0.99 -10.32
C GLY A 257 9.34 -0.02 -11.06
N LEU A 258 8.20 -0.39 -10.51
CA LEU A 258 7.25 -1.29 -11.16
C LEU A 258 6.66 -0.68 -12.44
N SER A 259 6.39 0.63 -12.46
CA SER A 259 5.89 1.33 -13.63
C SER A 259 6.90 1.27 -14.78
N VAL A 260 8.17 1.61 -14.51
CA VAL A 260 9.24 1.53 -15.51
C VAL A 260 9.42 0.09 -16.00
N ALA A 261 9.38 -0.89 -15.09
CA ALA A 261 9.52 -2.30 -15.45
C ALA A 261 8.38 -2.80 -16.35
N THR A 262 7.14 -2.38 -16.11
CA THR A 262 5.97 -2.83 -16.91
C THR A 262 5.87 -2.18 -18.28
N LEU A 263 6.31 -0.94 -18.42
CA LEU A 263 6.25 -0.21 -19.70
C LEU A 263 7.08 -0.88 -20.81
N HIS A 264 8.19 -1.51 -20.46
CA HIS A 264 9.10 -2.14 -21.41
C HIS A 264 8.82 -3.63 -21.66
N GLN A 265 7.75 -4.21 -21.11
CA GLN A 265 7.41 -5.62 -21.34
C GLN A 265 6.81 -5.92 -22.71
N ASN A 266 6.15 -4.94 -23.30
CA ASN A 266 5.41 -5.11 -24.57
C ASN A 266 6.26 -4.80 -25.82
N GLU A 267 7.51 -4.40 -25.66
CA GLU A 267 8.41 -4.12 -26.76
C GLU A 267 9.17 -5.39 -27.18
N GLU A 268 9.33 -5.59 -28.49
CA GLU A 268 10.04 -6.75 -29.05
C GLU A 268 11.48 -6.84 -28.52
N HIS A 269 11.84 -7.97 -27.97
CA HIS A 269 13.15 -8.54 -27.57
C HIS A 269 14.34 -7.63 -27.18
N THR A 270 14.35 -6.34 -27.50
CA THR A 270 15.51 -5.43 -27.35
C THR A 270 15.43 -4.45 -26.17
N ASN A 271 14.32 -4.38 -25.44
CA ASN A 271 14.09 -3.37 -24.41
C ASN A 271 13.56 -3.97 -23.08
N ARG A 272 13.88 -5.21 -22.76
CA ARG A 272 13.37 -5.80 -21.54
C ARG A 272 13.98 -5.16 -20.31
N SER A 273 13.16 -5.04 -19.28
CA SER A 273 13.56 -4.59 -17.96
C SER A 273 13.22 -5.62 -16.89
N VAL A 274 14.09 -5.76 -15.90
CA VAL A 274 13.87 -6.61 -14.74
C VAL A 274 13.74 -5.78 -13.47
N TYR A 275 12.70 -6.08 -12.68
CA TYR A 275 12.53 -5.53 -11.35
C TYR A 275 13.11 -6.48 -10.31
N LEU A 276 14.11 -5.99 -9.60
CA LEU A 276 14.85 -6.72 -8.58
C LEU A 276 14.54 -6.16 -7.20
N SER A 277 14.34 -7.01 -6.21
CA SER A 277 14.23 -6.57 -4.83
C SER A 277 14.99 -7.48 -3.88
N GLY A 278 15.67 -6.88 -2.91
CA GLY A 278 16.25 -7.58 -1.77
C GLY A 278 15.20 -8.15 -0.81
N ASN A 279 13.95 -7.65 -0.91
CA ASN A 279 12.83 -8.11 -0.08
C ASN A 279 12.10 -9.29 -0.74
N ARG A 280 12.52 -10.50 -0.39
CA ARG A 280 11.92 -11.73 -0.91
C ARG A 280 10.41 -11.86 -0.63
N PRO A 281 9.86 -11.55 0.57
CA PRO A 281 8.42 -11.53 0.82
C PRO A 281 7.65 -10.62 -0.13
N LEU A 282 8.13 -9.40 -0.37
CA LEU A 282 7.52 -8.48 -1.33
C LEU A 282 7.44 -9.09 -2.73
N VAL A 283 8.54 -9.65 -3.20
CA VAL A 283 8.60 -10.33 -4.52
C VAL A 283 7.59 -11.46 -4.61
N MET A 284 7.51 -12.34 -3.60
CA MET A 284 6.56 -13.46 -3.56
C MET A 284 5.12 -13.00 -3.65
N VAL A 285 4.76 -11.96 -2.88
CA VAL A 285 3.39 -11.41 -2.85
C VAL A 285 3.05 -10.77 -4.19
N LEU A 286 3.96 -9.96 -4.75
CA LEU A 286 3.76 -9.33 -6.06
C LEU A 286 3.62 -10.36 -7.18
N GLN A 287 4.52 -11.34 -7.25
CA GLN A 287 4.48 -12.40 -8.26
C GLN A 287 3.15 -13.15 -8.25
N GLU A 288 2.69 -13.58 -7.07
CA GLU A 288 1.43 -14.33 -6.95
C GLU A 288 0.21 -13.45 -7.19
N ALA A 289 0.22 -12.20 -6.73
CA ALA A 289 -0.89 -11.27 -6.95
C ALA A 289 -1.08 -10.96 -8.45
N LEU A 290 0.03 -10.71 -9.17
CA LEU A 290 0.00 -10.49 -10.61
C LEU A 290 -0.40 -11.75 -11.37
N ALA A 291 0.05 -12.92 -10.92
CA ALA A 291 -0.33 -14.18 -11.56
C ALA A 291 -1.82 -14.49 -11.43
N ARG A 292 -2.42 -14.21 -10.27
CA ARG A 292 -3.87 -14.35 -10.06
C ARG A 292 -4.65 -13.39 -10.95
N ASP A 293 -4.23 -12.13 -11.01
CA ASP A 293 -4.86 -11.11 -11.83
C ASP A 293 -4.77 -11.43 -13.33
N ALA A 294 -3.60 -11.82 -13.82
CA ALA A 294 -3.39 -12.22 -15.20
C ALA A 294 -4.25 -13.45 -15.59
N ARG A 295 -4.36 -14.42 -14.68
CA ARG A 295 -5.24 -15.59 -14.88
C ARG A 295 -6.69 -15.17 -14.99
N ASP A 296 -7.16 -14.32 -14.10
CA ASP A 296 -8.58 -13.94 -14.06
C ASP A 296 -8.94 -13.14 -15.31
N ARG A 297 -8.11 -12.20 -15.73
CA ARG A 297 -8.27 -11.49 -17.02
C ARG A 297 -8.28 -12.43 -18.22
N SER A 298 -7.33 -13.37 -18.28
CA SER A 298 -7.27 -14.33 -19.40
C SER A 298 -8.51 -15.25 -19.43
N LYS A 299 -9.10 -15.55 -18.29
CA LYS A 299 -10.39 -16.28 -18.23
C LYS A 299 -11.54 -15.44 -18.73
N ASP A 300 -11.64 -14.19 -18.31
CA ASP A 300 -12.70 -13.26 -18.74
C ASP A 300 -12.63 -13.02 -20.25
N GLU A 301 -11.44 -12.84 -20.82
CA GLU A 301 -11.22 -12.72 -22.26
C GLU A 301 -11.62 -13.99 -23.00
N LEU A 302 -11.24 -15.15 -22.48
CA LEU A 302 -11.63 -16.45 -23.04
C LEU A 302 -13.15 -16.63 -23.02
N GLU A 303 -13.82 -16.28 -21.91
CA GLU A 303 -15.28 -16.38 -21.78
C GLU A 303 -16.00 -15.44 -22.75
N LYS A 304 -15.54 -14.17 -22.86
CA LYS A 304 -16.07 -13.21 -23.85
C LYS A 304 -15.93 -13.73 -25.27
N LYS A 305 -14.78 -14.30 -25.60
CA LYS A 305 -14.54 -14.86 -26.93
C LYS A 305 -15.39 -16.11 -27.20
N LEU A 306 -15.52 -17.01 -26.22
CA LEU A 306 -16.41 -18.16 -26.33
C LEU A 306 -17.88 -17.76 -26.46
N ALA A 307 -18.31 -16.66 -25.85
CA ALA A 307 -19.66 -16.13 -26.02
C ALA A 307 -19.94 -15.67 -27.47
N SER A 308 -18.93 -15.16 -28.17
CA SER A 308 -19.06 -14.70 -29.56
C SER A 308 -18.99 -15.80 -30.62
N ILE A 309 -18.64 -17.05 -30.27
CA ILE A 309 -18.60 -18.20 -31.17
C ILE A 309 -19.96 -18.89 -31.12
N GLU A 310 -20.63 -19.10 -32.23
CA GLU A 310 -21.94 -19.79 -32.28
C GLU A 310 -21.81 -21.32 -32.36
N ASP A 311 -20.80 -21.80 -33.10
CA ASP A 311 -20.62 -23.26 -33.28
C ASP A 311 -20.06 -23.94 -32.04
N LYS A 312 -20.75 -24.99 -31.57
CA LYS A 312 -20.37 -25.76 -30.38
C LYS A 312 -19.04 -26.50 -30.52
N LYS A 313 -18.69 -26.98 -31.73
CA LYS A 313 -17.45 -27.72 -31.94
C LYS A 313 -16.28 -26.73 -31.97
N GLU A 314 -16.45 -25.59 -32.61
CA GLU A 314 -15.47 -24.49 -32.62
C GLU A 314 -15.22 -23.97 -31.21
N LYS A 315 -16.26 -23.78 -30.39
CA LYS A 315 -16.11 -23.44 -28.96
C LYS A 315 -15.21 -24.42 -28.20
N ILE A 316 -15.42 -25.72 -28.40
CA ILE A 316 -14.62 -26.76 -27.72
C ILE A 316 -13.15 -26.70 -28.17
N VAL A 317 -12.92 -26.58 -29.47
CA VAL A 317 -11.56 -26.47 -30.03
C VAL A 317 -10.86 -25.22 -29.52
N TYR A 318 -11.55 -24.07 -29.58
CA TYR A 318 -11.00 -22.78 -29.13
C TYR A 318 -10.67 -22.82 -27.63
N LYS A 319 -11.58 -23.31 -26.77
CA LYS A 319 -11.36 -23.46 -25.33
C LYS A 319 -10.18 -24.37 -24.99
N LYS A 320 -9.97 -25.44 -25.77
CA LYS A 320 -8.85 -26.37 -25.58
C LYS A 320 -7.52 -25.74 -26.01
N ALA A 321 -7.50 -24.99 -27.11
CA ALA A 321 -6.33 -24.32 -27.63
C ALA A 321 -5.88 -23.14 -26.75
N HIS A 322 -6.82 -22.43 -26.10
CA HIS A 322 -6.57 -21.25 -25.27
C HIS A 322 -6.76 -21.52 -23.77
N LYS A 323 -6.46 -22.74 -23.34
CA LYS A 323 -6.54 -23.08 -21.91
C LYS A 323 -5.57 -22.23 -21.09
N VAL A 324 -6.08 -21.47 -20.14
CA VAL A 324 -5.27 -20.66 -19.22
C VAL A 324 -4.40 -21.57 -18.36
N ASN A 325 -3.09 -21.45 -18.47
CA ASN A 325 -2.11 -22.22 -17.72
C ASN A 325 -1.43 -21.34 -16.66
N MET A 326 -1.71 -21.60 -15.40
CA MET A 326 -1.18 -20.85 -14.26
C MET A 326 0.35 -21.00 -14.14
N THR A 327 0.92 -22.13 -14.53
CA THR A 327 2.37 -22.35 -14.49
C THR A 327 3.11 -21.45 -15.46
N ASP A 328 2.59 -21.30 -16.68
CA ASP A 328 3.20 -20.43 -17.70
C ASP A 328 3.06 -18.95 -17.31
N ILE A 329 1.92 -18.55 -16.73
CA ILE A 329 1.73 -17.19 -16.22
C ILE A 329 2.75 -16.89 -15.11
N ARG A 330 2.88 -17.79 -14.12
CA ARG A 330 3.87 -17.60 -13.04
C ARG A 330 5.29 -17.56 -13.56
N SER A 331 5.63 -18.39 -14.55
CA SER A 331 6.96 -18.40 -15.14
C SER A 331 7.31 -17.08 -15.79
N ARG A 332 6.40 -16.51 -16.59
CA ARG A 332 6.58 -15.19 -17.22
C ARG A 332 6.76 -14.07 -16.19
N ILE A 333 5.95 -14.07 -15.14
CA ILE A 333 6.06 -13.04 -14.09
C ILE A 333 7.36 -13.20 -13.30
N LYS A 334 7.80 -14.43 -13.02
CA LYS A 334 9.08 -14.69 -12.35
C LYS A 334 10.32 -14.30 -13.16
N GLN A 335 10.20 -14.13 -14.47
CA GLN A 335 11.30 -13.60 -15.29
C GLN A 335 11.48 -12.09 -15.10
N PHE A 336 10.41 -11.37 -14.90
CA PHE A 336 10.41 -9.91 -14.86
C PHE A 336 10.47 -9.32 -13.44
N ILE A 337 9.96 -10.02 -12.42
CA ILE A 337 10.11 -9.64 -11.01
C ILE A 337 10.90 -10.72 -10.31
N GLN A 338 12.07 -10.39 -9.77
CA GLN A 338 12.96 -11.38 -9.18
C GLN A 338 13.56 -10.92 -7.84
N PRO A 339 13.82 -11.87 -6.91
CA PRO A 339 14.73 -11.59 -5.81
C PRO A 339 16.16 -11.40 -6.33
N VAL A 340 16.87 -10.38 -5.84
CA VAL A 340 18.28 -10.10 -6.21
C VAL A 340 19.16 -11.34 -6.11
N PRO A 341 19.09 -12.17 -5.04
CA PRO A 341 19.93 -13.37 -4.96
C PRO A 341 19.71 -14.36 -6.11
N ASN A 342 18.50 -14.44 -6.66
CA ASN A 342 18.21 -15.35 -7.78
C ASN A 342 18.82 -14.81 -9.08
N TRP A 343 18.63 -13.52 -9.37
CA TRP A 343 19.23 -12.85 -10.52
C TRP A 343 20.77 -12.92 -10.46
N ARG A 344 21.36 -12.56 -9.31
CA ARG A 344 22.79 -12.66 -9.09
C ARG A 344 23.32 -14.06 -9.35
N LYS A 345 22.64 -15.10 -8.82
CA LYS A 345 23.03 -16.50 -9.00
C LYS A 345 23.03 -16.92 -10.48
N GLU A 346 22.13 -16.38 -11.28
CA GLU A 346 22.10 -16.69 -12.72
C GLU A 346 23.39 -16.22 -13.40
N TYR A 347 23.84 -15.01 -13.10
CA TYR A 347 25.03 -14.40 -13.73
C TYR A 347 26.36 -14.74 -13.03
N LEU A 348 26.32 -15.52 -11.95
CA LEU A 348 27.50 -16.21 -11.38
C LEU A 348 27.81 -17.53 -12.07
N LYS A 349 26.86 -18.08 -12.82
CA LYS A 349 27.08 -19.30 -13.61
C LYS A 349 27.88 -18.94 -14.86
N GLY A 350 28.76 -19.87 -15.28
CA GLY A 350 29.50 -19.75 -16.54
C GLY A 350 30.46 -18.56 -16.60
N ILE A 351 30.95 -18.09 -15.44
CA ILE A 351 32.02 -17.10 -15.35
C ILE A 351 33.24 -17.67 -14.64
N LEU A 352 34.41 -17.13 -14.97
CA LEU A 352 35.67 -17.36 -14.29
C LEU A 352 36.22 -16.04 -13.77
N VAL A 353 36.94 -16.08 -12.66
CA VAL A 353 37.67 -14.94 -12.12
C VAL A 353 39.03 -14.87 -12.77
N SER A 354 39.36 -13.73 -13.37
CA SER A 354 40.67 -13.42 -13.93
C SER A 354 41.29 -12.27 -13.13
N GLY A 355 42.54 -12.40 -12.70
CA GLY A 355 43.18 -11.43 -11.80
C GLY A 355 42.86 -11.67 -10.33
N GLU A 356 43.37 -10.81 -9.46
CA GLU A 356 43.20 -10.88 -8.01
C GLU A 356 42.81 -9.50 -7.41
N GLY A 357 42.18 -9.51 -6.26
CA GLY A 357 41.84 -8.30 -5.48
C GLY A 357 40.98 -7.28 -6.24
N GLU A 358 41.39 -6.05 -6.23
CA GLU A 358 40.70 -4.93 -6.88
C GLU A 358 40.79 -4.99 -8.41
N GLU A 359 41.85 -5.57 -8.97
CA GLU A 359 42.06 -5.73 -10.41
C GLU A 359 41.36 -6.98 -10.99
N ALA A 360 40.68 -7.74 -10.15
CA ALA A 360 39.92 -8.91 -10.61
C ALA A 360 38.85 -8.50 -11.64
N SER A 361 38.66 -9.37 -12.62
CA SER A 361 37.58 -9.24 -13.63
C SER A 361 36.87 -10.57 -13.83
N PHE A 362 35.68 -10.52 -14.42
CA PHE A 362 34.92 -11.72 -14.75
C PHE A 362 34.97 -11.96 -16.26
N VAL A 363 35.35 -13.16 -16.64
CA VAL A 363 35.42 -13.60 -18.04
C VAL A 363 34.45 -14.75 -18.28
N LYS A 364 33.99 -14.91 -19.50
CA LYS A 364 33.08 -15.98 -19.91
C LYS A 364 33.81 -17.33 -19.82
N ASP A 365 33.23 -18.29 -19.13
CA ASP A 365 33.71 -19.70 -19.13
C ASP A 365 33.24 -20.39 -20.41
N LEU A 366 34.12 -20.51 -21.38
CA LEU A 366 33.82 -21.13 -22.66
C LEU A 366 33.52 -22.66 -22.54
N ASN A 367 33.86 -23.29 -21.42
CA ASN A 367 33.59 -24.71 -21.16
C ASN A 367 32.21 -24.91 -20.46
N TYR A 368 31.55 -23.84 -20.02
CA TYR A 368 30.28 -23.96 -19.35
C TYR A 368 29.15 -24.36 -20.30
N GLN A 369 28.50 -25.49 -20.01
CA GLN A 369 27.36 -25.97 -20.77
C GLN A 369 26.06 -25.35 -20.25
N TYR A 370 25.62 -24.29 -20.91
CA TYR A 370 24.35 -23.67 -20.59
C TYR A 370 23.16 -24.51 -21.11
N LYS A 371 22.20 -24.78 -20.20
CA LYS A 371 21.03 -25.62 -20.51
C LYS A 371 19.77 -24.79 -20.85
N GLY A 372 19.88 -23.46 -20.84
CA GLY A 372 18.79 -22.55 -21.19
C GLY A 372 18.87 -22.11 -22.65
N GLU A 373 17.95 -21.24 -23.04
CA GLU A 373 17.93 -20.58 -24.35
C GLU A 373 18.65 -19.22 -24.26
N GLY A 374 19.42 -18.86 -25.29
CA GLY A 374 20.06 -17.55 -25.40
C GLY A 374 21.45 -17.43 -24.78
N GLU A 375 21.88 -16.20 -24.55
CA GLU A 375 23.20 -15.85 -23.98
C GLU A 375 23.15 -15.94 -22.45
N TYR A 376 24.13 -16.53 -21.82
CA TYR A 376 24.21 -16.71 -20.36
C TYR A 376 25.18 -15.75 -19.65
N TYR A 377 26.09 -15.15 -20.43
CA TYR A 377 27.11 -14.25 -19.88
C TYR A 377 26.62 -12.80 -19.81
N ILE A 378 25.99 -12.31 -20.87
CA ILE A 378 25.41 -10.98 -20.93
C ILE A 378 23.98 -11.05 -20.38
N PRO A 379 23.57 -10.15 -19.46
CA PRO A 379 22.19 -10.07 -19.03
C PRO A 379 21.22 -9.90 -20.19
N TYR A 380 20.08 -10.57 -20.09
CA TYR A 380 19.05 -10.46 -21.12
C TYR A 380 18.39 -9.08 -21.12
N ASP A 381 18.31 -8.47 -19.95
CA ASP A 381 17.65 -7.20 -19.71
C ASP A 381 18.67 -6.05 -19.78
N HIS A 382 18.40 -5.03 -20.59
CA HIS A 382 19.23 -3.81 -20.66
C HIS A 382 18.93 -2.83 -19.53
N VAL A 383 17.79 -2.99 -18.86
CA VAL A 383 17.37 -2.15 -17.74
C VAL A 383 17.16 -3.02 -16.49
N SER A 384 17.94 -2.78 -15.46
CA SER A 384 17.78 -3.41 -14.15
C SER A 384 17.35 -2.39 -13.10
N ILE A 385 16.26 -2.68 -12.39
CA ILE A 385 15.70 -1.82 -11.36
C ILE A 385 15.85 -2.53 -10.02
N TYR A 386 16.61 -1.95 -9.10
CA TYR A 386 16.80 -2.53 -7.77
C TYR A 386 16.02 -1.73 -6.72
N ASP A 387 14.96 -2.34 -6.19
CA ASP A 387 14.17 -1.75 -5.12
C ASP A 387 14.79 -2.06 -3.74
N GLU A 388 14.80 -1.06 -2.86
CA GLU A 388 15.51 -1.07 -1.58
C GLU A 388 17.02 -1.28 -1.78
N ALA A 389 17.60 -0.56 -2.74
CA ALA A 389 18.99 -0.76 -3.17
C ALA A 389 20.03 -0.52 -2.05
N GLN A 390 19.70 0.23 -0.98
CA GLN A 390 20.55 0.37 0.21
C GLN A 390 20.77 -0.95 0.95
N ARG A 391 19.96 -1.98 0.68
CA ARG A 391 20.07 -3.33 1.29
C ARG A 391 21.06 -4.26 0.60
N ALA A 392 21.70 -3.80 -0.46
CA ALA A 392 22.75 -4.57 -1.13
C ALA A 392 23.87 -4.96 -0.15
N TRP A 393 24.50 -6.09 -0.37
CA TRP A 393 25.48 -6.63 0.57
C TRP A 393 26.86 -5.99 0.42
N GLU A 394 27.52 -5.79 1.56
CA GLU A 394 28.91 -5.38 1.62
C GLU A 394 29.87 -6.43 1.04
N ALA A 395 31.10 -6.02 0.79
CA ALA A 395 32.11 -6.85 0.11
C ALA A 395 32.38 -8.19 0.81
N LYS A 396 32.51 -8.18 2.14
CA LYS A 396 32.81 -9.39 2.92
C LYS A 396 31.67 -10.39 2.90
N GLU A 397 30.44 -9.92 3.11
CA GLU A 397 29.23 -10.72 3.11
C GLU A 397 28.98 -11.33 1.75
N ASN A 398 29.05 -10.52 0.70
CA ASN A 398 28.86 -10.98 -0.67
C ASN A 398 29.90 -12.02 -1.08
N ALA A 399 31.18 -11.74 -0.88
CA ALA A 399 32.25 -12.65 -1.22
C ALA A 399 32.19 -13.97 -0.42
N SER A 400 31.91 -13.89 0.89
CA SER A 400 31.75 -15.07 1.74
C SER A 400 30.58 -15.94 1.27
N TYR A 401 29.46 -15.35 0.90
CA TYR A 401 28.31 -16.08 0.38
C TYR A 401 28.62 -16.76 -0.95
N VAL A 402 29.21 -16.03 -1.93
CA VAL A 402 29.53 -16.55 -3.25
C VAL A 402 30.54 -17.71 -3.15
N ARG A 403 31.64 -17.52 -2.45
CA ARG A 403 32.66 -18.56 -2.25
C ARG A 403 32.11 -19.84 -1.60
N LYS A 404 31.14 -19.68 -0.69
CA LYS A 404 30.48 -20.80 0.00
C LYS A 404 29.47 -21.53 -0.89
N LYS A 405 28.73 -20.83 -1.72
CA LYS A 405 27.61 -21.37 -2.50
C LYS A 405 28.03 -21.82 -3.90
N GLU A 406 28.93 -21.07 -4.54
CA GLU A 406 29.39 -21.31 -5.90
C GLU A 406 30.86 -21.84 -5.86
N LYS A 407 31.02 -23.14 -5.70
CA LYS A 407 32.32 -23.77 -5.49
C LYS A 407 33.35 -23.47 -6.59
N HIS A 408 32.91 -23.27 -7.84
CA HIS A 408 33.78 -22.91 -8.96
C HIS A 408 34.33 -21.48 -8.85
N LEU A 409 33.74 -20.63 -7.97
CA LEU A 409 34.17 -19.28 -7.68
C LEU A 409 34.78 -19.16 -6.27
N SER A 410 35.52 -20.17 -5.81
CA SER A 410 36.20 -20.14 -4.50
C SER A 410 37.18 -18.98 -4.35
N ASN A 411 37.69 -18.45 -5.45
CA ASN A 411 38.57 -17.28 -5.55
C ASN A 411 37.80 -15.97 -5.85
N PHE A 412 36.46 -15.92 -5.67
CA PHE A 412 35.70 -14.72 -5.90
C PHE A 412 36.26 -13.54 -5.10
N PRO A 413 36.52 -12.37 -5.72
CA PRO A 413 37.14 -11.22 -5.06
C PRO A 413 36.27 -10.67 -3.94
N GLU A 414 36.83 -9.85 -3.04
CA GLU A 414 36.04 -9.12 -2.04
C GLU A 414 35.31 -7.92 -2.68
N TRP A 415 34.39 -8.24 -3.57
CA TRP A 415 33.53 -7.27 -4.20
C TRP A 415 32.17 -7.25 -3.52
N SER A 416 31.66 -6.02 -3.34
CA SER A 416 30.31 -5.81 -2.86
C SER A 416 29.26 -6.28 -3.89
N GLU A 417 28.04 -6.48 -3.44
CA GLU A 417 26.92 -6.80 -4.34
C GLU A 417 26.70 -5.72 -5.39
N PRO A 418 26.67 -4.39 -5.03
CA PRO A 418 26.61 -3.32 -6.02
C PRO A 418 27.66 -3.42 -7.13
N ARG A 419 28.93 -3.62 -6.76
CA ARG A 419 30.02 -3.74 -7.73
C ARG A 419 29.83 -4.92 -8.68
N PHE A 420 29.42 -6.08 -8.14
CA PHE A 420 29.14 -7.26 -8.95
C PHE A 420 27.94 -7.04 -9.87
N LEU A 421 26.86 -6.46 -9.38
CA LEU A 421 25.65 -6.21 -10.18
C LEU A 421 25.90 -5.22 -11.33
N ILE A 422 26.65 -4.14 -11.07
CA ILE A 422 27.08 -3.21 -12.13
C ILE A 422 27.96 -3.95 -13.15
N SER A 423 28.90 -4.80 -12.70
CA SER A 423 29.77 -5.57 -13.60
C SER A 423 28.99 -6.54 -14.50
N CYS A 424 27.85 -7.06 -14.05
CA CYS A 424 26.97 -7.86 -14.89
C CYS A 424 26.37 -7.03 -16.03
N MET A 425 25.84 -5.86 -15.72
CA MET A 425 25.26 -4.96 -16.72
C MET A 425 26.33 -4.34 -17.63
N ASP A 426 27.54 -4.19 -17.12
CA ASP A 426 28.68 -3.71 -17.93
C ASP A 426 29.10 -4.65 -19.05
N ARG A 427 28.67 -5.92 -19.01
CA ARG A 427 28.92 -6.91 -20.10
C ARG A 427 28.15 -6.58 -21.39
N HIS A 428 27.13 -5.73 -21.35
CA HIS A 428 26.47 -5.23 -22.56
C HIS A 428 27.47 -4.45 -23.43
N PRO A 429 27.56 -4.77 -24.73
CA PRO A 429 28.51 -4.09 -25.60
C PRO A 429 28.05 -2.70 -26.04
N ASP A 430 26.77 -2.41 -25.91
CA ASP A 430 26.09 -1.22 -26.39
C ASP A 430 25.64 -0.32 -25.22
N TRP A 431 24.46 -0.51 -24.71
CA TRP A 431 23.89 0.32 -23.66
C TRP A 431 23.34 -0.49 -22.50
N ALA A 432 23.29 0.10 -21.33
CA ALA A 432 22.64 -0.48 -20.14
C ALA A 432 22.20 0.62 -19.17
N VAL A 433 21.13 0.40 -18.42
CA VAL A 433 20.68 1.29 -17.35
C VAL A 433 20.47 0.50 -16.07
N TYR A 434 21.12 0.93 -15.00
CA TYR A 434 20.91 0.39 -13.67
C TYR A 434 20.23 1.45 -12.79
N ILE A 435 19.07 1.12 -12.27
CA ILE A 435 18.21 2.03 -11.49
C ILE A 435 18.18 1.57 -10.04
N CYS A 436 18.65 2.40 -9.12
CA CYS A 436 18.64 2.15 -7.68
C CYS A 436 17.53 2.96 -7.00
N LEU A 437 16.53 2.27 -6.43
CA LEU A 437 15.51 2.91 -5.60
C LEU A 437 15.98 2.84 -4.16
N ILE A 438 16.26 3.99 -3.56
CA ILE A 438 16.94 4.11 -2.26
C ILE A 438 15.97 4.64 -1.21
N GLY A 439 15.77 3.87 -0.14
CA GLY A 439 14.96 4.24 1.01
C GLY A 439 15.83 4.71 2.18
N ASN A 440 15.72 5.95 2.58
CA ASN A 440 16.48 6.47 3.71
C ASN A 440 15.95 5.93 5.07
N GLY A 441 16.86 5.51 5.97
CA GLY A 441 16.54 5.16 7.36
C GLY A 441 15.76 3.85 7.56
N GLN A 442 15.82 2.90 6.63
CA GLN A 442 15.13 1.60 6.72
C GLN A 442 16.10 0.40 6.78
N ASP A 443 17.35 0.59 7.14
CA ASP A 443 18.32 -0.50 7.30
C ASP A 443 17.93 -1.37 8.49
N ILE A 444 17.73 -2.66 8.28
CA ILE A 444 17.26 -3.59 9.31
C ILE A 444 18.19 -4.80 9.51
N ASN A 445 19.21 -4.98 8.66
CA ASN A 445 20.10 -6.12 8.70
C ASN A 445 21.58 -5.72 8.81
N HIS A 446 22.36 -6.64 9.36
CA HIS A 446 23.82 -6.58 9.35
C HIS A 446 24.35 -6.84 7.92
N GLY A 447 25.34 -6.02 7.49
CA GLY A 447 26.01 -6.19 6.19
C GLY A 447 25.27 -5.56 5.01
N GLU A 448 24.30 -4.67 5.28
CA GLU A 448 23.70 -3.82 4.25
C GLU A 448 24.67 -2.66 3.94
N ALA A 449 25.04 -2.52 2.66
CA ALA A 449 26.11 -1.64 2.19
C ALA A 449 25.72 -0.16 2.13
N GLY A 450 24.43 0.16 2.24
CA GLY A 450 23.94 1.53 2.14
C GLY A 450 24.15 2.17 0.75
N THR A 451 23.82 3.44 0.65
CA THR A 451 23.98 4.22 -0.59
C THR A 451 25.45 4.46 -0.95
N VAL A 452 26.31 4.55 0.07
CA VAL A 452 27.73 4.83 -0.06
C VAL A 452 28.43 3.81 -0.96
N GLU A 453 28.05 2.53 -0.83
CA GLU A 453 28.71 1.45 -1.57
C GLU A 453 28.39 1.48 -3.08
N TRP A 454 27.21 1.99 -3.45
CA TRP A 454 26.88 2.21 -4.87
C TRP A 454 27.78 3.28 -5.48
N ILE A 455 28.00 4.38 -4.75
CA ILE A 455 28.91 5.46 -5.17
C ILE A 455 30.35 4.94 -5.26
N ARG A 456 30.79 4.14 -4.29
CA ARG A 456 32.13 3.51 -4.31
C ARG A 456 32.29 2.56 -5.48
N SER A 457 31.29 1.72 -5.71
CA SER A 457 31.29 0.70 -6.75
C SER A 457 31.36 1.28 -8.15
N ILE A 458 30.60 2.36 -8.44
CA ILE A 458 30.57 2.93 -9.80
C ILE A 458 31.90 3.55 -10.23
N LYS A 459 32.75 3.95 -9.30
CA LYS A 459 34.10 4.50 -9.59
C LYS A 459 35.02 3.52 -10.32
N HIS A 460 34.69 2.23 -10.29
CA HIS A 460 35.45 1.21 -11.01
C HIS A 460 35.02 1.03 -12.47
N PHE A 461 34.06 1.84 -12.96
CA PHE A 461 33.47 1.71 -14.29
C PHE A 461 33.46 3.05 -15.02
N ASP A 462 34.57 3.40 -15.68
CA ASP A 462 34.78 4.73 -16.32
C ASP A 462 33.80 5.04 -17.45
N ASN A 463 33.22 4.01 -18.06
CA ASN A 463 32.25 4.13 -19.17
C ASN A 463 30.81 4.33 -18.72
N TRP A 464 30.57 4.48 -17.41
CA TRP A 464 29.25 4.72 -16.83
C TRP A 464 29.04 6.20 -16.48
N GLN A 465 27.85 6.72 -16.74
CA GLN A 465 27.40 8.02 -16.26
C GLN A 465 26.46 7.85 -15.06
N THR A 466 26.65 8.68 -14.04
CA THR A 466 25.83 8.64 -12.83
C THR A 466 24.84 9.79 -12.83
N PHE A 467 23.57 9.48 -12.53
CA PHE A 467 22.47 10.42 -12.36
C PHE A 467 21.89 10.25 -10.96
N ALA A 468 21.72 11.34 -10.22
CA ALA A 468 21.18 11.32 -8.87
C ALA A 468 20.51 12.67 -8.55
N PRO A 469 19.59 12.72 -7.57
CA PRO A 469 19.11 14.00 -7.06
C PRO A 469 20.15 14.64 -6.13
N SER A 470 20.10 15.95 -5.98
CA SER A 470 21.09 16.71 -5.18
C SER A 470 21.04 16.37 -3.68
N ASP A 471 19.87 15.91 -3.17
CA ASP A 471 19.67 15.54 -1.77
C ASP A 471 20.51 14.33 -1.32
N ILE A 472 21.01 13.51 -2.24
CA ILE A 472 21.88 12.37 -1.92
C ILE A 472 23.17 12.82 -1.17
N LEU A 473 23.58 14.05 -1.39
CA LEU A 473 24.75 14.65 -0.74
C LEU A 473 24.48 15.16 0.70
N HIS A 474 23.25 15.10 1.19
CA HIS A 474 22.96 15.41 2.59
C HIS A 474 23.56 14.37 3.56
N ASP A 475 23.78 13.15 3.08
CA ASP A 475 24.56 12.15 3.81
C ASP A 475 26.05 12.48 3.69
N LYS A 476 26.71 12.70 4.84
CA LYS A 476 28.13 13.12 4.89
C LYS A 476 29.08 12.06 4.34
N GLU A 477 28.75 10.77 4.51
CA GLU A 477 29.58 9.67 4.00
C GLU A 477 29.44 9.57 2.49
N VAL A 478 28.21 9.68 1.98
CA VAL A 478 27.93 9.74 0.54
C VAL A 478 28.63 10.95 -0.10
N ALA A 479 28.50 12.15 0.50
CA ALA A 479 29.14 13.36 -0.01
C ALA A 479 30.67 13.24 -0.06
N LYS A 480 31.28 12.62 0.97
CA LYS A 480 32.71 12.35 1.01
C LYS A 480 33.14 11.39 -0.10
N GLU A 481 32.38 10.30 -0.26
CA GLU A 481 32.69 9.28 -1.26
C GLU A 481 32.43 9.77 -2.69
N ALA A 482 31.43 10.64 -2.90
CA ALA A 482 31.11 11.21 -4.21
C ALA A 482 32.19 12.16 -4.74
N ASN A 483 33.14 12.56 -3.89
CA ASN A 483 34.22 13.45 -4.30
C ASN A 483 35.05 12.82 -5.44
N GLY A 484 35.22 13.59 -6.52
CA GLY A 484 35.93 13.14 -7.73
C GLY A 484 35.04 12.32 -8.71
N LEU A 485 33.83 11.96 -8.36
CA LEU A 485 32.87 11.34 -9.27
C LEU A 485 32.03 12.41 -9.98
N LYS A 486 31.92 12.31 -11.30
CA LYS A 486 31.02 13.19 -12.08
C LYS A 486 29.57 12.69 -11.95
N ILE A 487 28.76 13.40 -11.18
CA ILE A 487 27.33 13.12 -11.02
C ILE A 487 26.53 14.17 -11.78
N ASN A 488 25.59 13.72 -12.60
CA ASN A 488 24.59 14.55 -13.26
C ASN A 488 23.40 14.70 -12.31
N PHE A 489 23.24 15.86 -11.70
CA PHE A 489 22.17 16.11 -10.73
C PHE A 489 20.85 16.40 -11.45
N LEU A 490 19.80 15.65 -11.06
CA LEU A 490 18.42 15.79 -11.53
C LEU A 490 17.48 15.71 -10.33
N ASP A 491 16.97 16.85 -9.88
CA ASP A 491 16.11 16.92 -8.67
C ASP A 491 14.80 16.15 -8.84
N HIS A 492 14.37 15.90 -10.09
CA HIS A 492 13.22 15.06 -10.39
C HIS A 492 13.40 13.57 -10.03
N LEU A 493 14.60 13.15 -9.66
CA LEU A 493 14.87 11.81 -9.14
C LEU A 493 14.66 11.71 -7.62
N HIS A 494 14.21 12.78 -6.96
CA HIS A 494 13.79 12.79 -5.56
C HIS A 494 12.26 12.82 -5.44
N LEU A 495 11.70 11.86 -4.73
CA LEU A 495 10.28 11.81 -4.39
C LEU A 495 10.06 12.44 -3.03
N SER A 496 9.60 13.69 -3.02
CA SER A 496 9.46 14.49 -1.82
C SER A 496 8.16 14.24 -1.05
N THR A 497 7.14 13.70 -1.71
CA THR A 497 5.78 13.62 -1.19
C THR A 497 5.42 12.21 -0.74
N ASP A 498 4.97 12.02 0.50
CA ASP A 498 4.44 10.76 0.99
C ASP A 498 3.07 10.46 0.32
N LEU A 499 2.96 9.32 -0.35
CA LEU A 499 1.73 8.85 -1.01
C LEU A 499 0.81 8.10 -0.07
N ARG A 500 1.21 7.88 1.16
CA ARG A 500 0.36 7.21 2.14
C ARG A 500 -0.94 7.97 2.34
N SER A 501 -1.92 7.26 2.84
CA SER A 501 -3.24 7.83 3.11
C SER A 501 -3.07 9.18 3.84
N MET A 502 -3.87 10.18 3.48
CA MET A 502 -3.96 11.47 4.20
C MET A 502 -4.11 11.30 5.72
N ARG A 503 -4.57 10.12 6.19
CA ARG A 503 -4.69 9.76 7.60
C ARG A 503 -3.36 9.52 8.29
N ALA A 504 -2.33 9.10 7.56
CA ALA A 504 -1.02 8.73 8.11
C ALA A 504 0.06 9.79 7.86
N GLU A 505 -0.32 11.01 7.50
CA GLU A 505 0.61 12.04 7.03
C GLU A 505 1.70 12.35 8.07
N ASN A 506 1.36 12.43 9.34
CA ASN A 506 2.33 12.70 10.42
C ASN A 506 2.79 11.44 11.17
N LEU A 507 2.38 10.23 10.70
CA LEU A 507 2.69 8.98 11.42
C LEU A 507 4.20 8.72 11.49
N ALA A 508 4.92 8.94 10.40
CA ALA A 508 6.37 8.71 10.37
C ALA A 508 7.12 9.62 11.36
N ALA A 509 6.73 10.89 11.42
CA ALA A 509 7.28 11.86 12.37
C ALA A 509 6.94 11.49 13.84
N PHE A 510 5.71 11.04 14.08
CA PHE A 510 5.27 10.56 15.39
C PHE A 510 6.07 9.34 15.85
N VAL A 511 6.19 8.33 14.99
CA VAL A 511 6.96 7.11 15.28
C VAL A 511 8.43 7.43 15.52
N ASP A 512 9.02 8.33 14.72
CA ASP A 512 10.39 8.75 14.92
C ASP A 512 10.58 9.50 16.25
N ALA A 513 9.64 10.38 16.62
CA ALA A 513 9.65 11.07 17.91
C ALA A 513 9.59 10.09 19.09
N ILE A 514 8.78 9.03 19.02
CA ILE A 514 8.71 7.97 20.04
C ILE A 514 10.05 7.22 20.13
N LEU A 515 10.56 6.76 19.01
CA LEU A 515 11.77 5.92 18.98
C LEU A 515 13.03 6.72 19.35
N CYS A 516 13.05 8.01 19.07
CA CYS A 516 14.11 8.94 19.49
C CYS A 516 13.87 9.60 20.86
N MET A 517 12.88 9.15 21.64
CA MET A 517 12.56 9.66 22.98
C MET A 517 12.22 11.16 23.06
N ARG A 518 11.72 11.73 21.95
CA ARG A 518 11.26 13.13 21.89
C ARG A 518 9.79 13.23 22.34
N ILE A 519 9.56 13.04 23.63
CA ILE A 519 8.22 12.87 24.23
C ILE A 519 7.30 14.06 23.94
N GLU A 520 7.78 15.29 24.13
CA GLU A 520 6.97 16.49 23.90
C GLU A 520 6.64 16.70 22.42
N THR A 521 7.54 16.34 21.52
CA THR A 521 7.28 16.32 20.08
C THR A 521 6.18 15.28 19.75
N ALA A 522 6.28 14.06 20.31
CA ALA A 522 5.27 13.02 20.11
C ALA A 522 3.89 13.45 20.63
N LYS A 523 3.82 14.10 21.80
CA LYS A 523 2.57 14.68 22.35
C LYS A 523 1.97 15.76 21.44
N GLY A 524 2.83 16.59 20.84
CA GLY A 524 2.40 17.63 19.91
C GLY A 524 1.82 17.08 18.62
N ILE A 525 2.41 16.00 18.07
CA ILE A 525 1.97 15.38 16.81
C ILE A 525 0.73 14.50 17.00
N LEU A 526 0.56 13.84 18.17
CA LEU A 526 -0.53 12.90 18.39
C LEU A 526 -1.94 13.45 18.09
N PRO A 527 -2.30 14.69 18.44
CA PRO A 527 -3.57 15.29 18.06
C PRO A 527 -3.77 15.47 16.54
N GLU A 528 -2.68 15.61 15.77
CA GLU A 528 -2.71 15.74 14.31
C GLU A 528 -2.99 14.40 13.63
N LEU A 529 -2.84 13.29 14.38
CA LEU A 529 -3.19 11.93 13.94
C LEU A 529 -4.64 11.56 14.30
N ASP A 530 -5.55 12.52 14.38
CA ASP A 530 -6.97 12.32 14.71
C ASP A 530 -7.66 11.29 13.79
N ARG A 531 -7.23 11.22 12.55
CA ARG A 531 -7.74 10.33 11.48
C ARG A 531 -7.00 9.00 11.38
N TYR A 532 -5.89 8.86 12.09
CA TYR A 532 -5.13 7.63 12.21
C TYR A 532 -5.17 7.15 13.68
N PRO A 533 -6.22 6.40 14.07
CA PRO A 533 -6.39 6.02 15.46
C PRO A 533 -5.28 5.10 15.94
N ILE A 534 -4.55 5.56 16.96
CA ILE A 534 -3.58 4.76 17.70
C ILE A 534 -4.19 4.48 19.05
N ARG A 535 -4.21 3.20 19.45
CA ARG A 535 -4.74 2.74 20.73
C ARG A 535 -3.71 1.86 21.44
N ILE A 536 -3.89 1.68 22.74
CA ILE A 536 -3.07 0.78 23.55
C ILE A 536 -3.95 -0.12 24.41
N THR A 537 -3.49 -1.34 24.67
CA THR A 537 -4.14 -2.27 25.58
C THR A 537 -3.18 -3.32 26.09
N ARG A 538 -3.51 -3.93 27.24
CA ARG A 538 -2.85 -5.12 27.78
C ARG A 538 -3.65 -6.41 27.54
N ASP A 539 -4.83 -6.30 26.94
CA ASP A 539 -5.70 -7.43 26.60
C ASP A 539 -5.64 -7.72 25.10
N LEU A 540 -5.04 -8.85 24.73
CA LEU A 540 -4.92 -9.26 23.33
C LEU A 540 -6.28 -9.49 22.66
N LYS A 541 -7.28 -9.98 23.42
CA LYS A 541 -8.63 -10.21 22.87
C LYS A 541 -9.31 -8.89 22.52
N LYS A 542 -9.14 -7.87 23.37
CA LYS A 542 -9.62 -6.51 23.08
C LYS A 542 -8.90 -5.93 21.86
N ALA A 543 -7.55 -6.09 21.78
CA ALA A 543 -6.78 -5.64 20.62
C ALA A 543 -7.30 -6.26 19.30
N LYS A 544 -7.42 -7.58 19.26
CA LYS A 544 -7.93 -8.31 18.10
C LYS A 544 -9.36 -7.90 17.75
N ARG A 545 -10.24 -7.72 18.76
CA ARG A 545 -11.62 -7.28 18.54
C ARG A 545 -11.68 -5.86 17.98
N TRP A 546 -10.89 -4.94 18.56
CA TRP A 546 -10.86 -3.55 18.12
C TRP A 546 -10.49 -3.43 16.64
N VAL A 547 -9.44 -4.12 16.21
CA VAL A 547 -9.03 -4.14 14.79
C VAL A 547 -10.12 -4.70 13.89
N LYS A 548 -10.77 -5.82 14.30
CA LYS A 548 -11.85 -6.45 13.52
C LYS A 548 -13.08 -5.54 13.35
N VAL A 549 -13.42 -4.78 14.38
CA VAL A 549 -14.59 -3.88 14.36
C VAL A 549 -14.33 -2.63 13.51
N ASN A 550 -13.08 -2.14 13.50
CA ASN A 550 -12.72 -0.96 12.72
C ASN A 550 -12.40 -1.28 11.26
N ALA A 551 -12.03 -2.53 10.95
CA ALA A 551 -11.70 -2.95 9.59
C ALA A 551 -12.96 -3.23 8.77
N ARG A 552 -12.99 -2.73 7.54
CA ARG A 552 -14.05 -3.02 6.56
C ARG A 552 -13.92 -4.43 5.99
N PRO A 553 -14.96 -4.96 5.34
CA PRO A 553 -14.91 -6.28 4.70
C PRO A 553 -13.75 -6.45 3.70
N SER A 554 -13.42 -5.42 2.93
CA SER A 554 -12.34 -5.40 1.95
C SER A 554 -10.95 -5.09 2.53
N GLU A 555 -10.88 -4.61 3.77
CA GLU A 555 -9.64 -4.19 4.40
C GLU A 555 -8.92 -5.34 5.10
N ARG A 556 -7.60 -5.34 4.95
CA ARG A 556 -6.75 -6.35 5.57
C ARG A 556 -6.25 -5.89 6.93
N TYR A 557 -6.38 -6.77 7.90
CA TYR A 557 -5.80 -6.59 9.22
C TYR A 557 -4.92 -7.78 9.61
N GLY A 558 -3.97 -7.54 10.51
CA GLY A 558 -3.06 -8.58 10.96
C GLY A 558 -2.29 -8.19 12.22
N ALA A 559 -1.56 -9.15 12.76
CA ALA A 559 -0.66 -8.93 13.88
C ALA A 559 0.78 -8.74 13.40
N LEU A 560 1.46 -7.74 13.94
CA LEU A 560 2.86 -7.40 13.65
C LEU A 560 3.67 -7.41 14.95
N ALA A 561 4.92 -7.84 14.89
CA ALA A 561 5.86 -7.77 16.01
C ALA A 561 7.31 -7.72 15.52
N SER A 562 8.23 -7.32 16.40
CA SER A 562 9.66 -7.44 16.16
C SER A 562 10.07 -8.92 16.03
N SER A 563 10.95 -9.24 15.09
CA SER A 563 11.54 -10.58 14.96
C SER A 563 12.30 -11.03 16.21
N LYS A 564 12.62 -10.10 17.11
CA LYS A 564 13.23 -10.39 18.42
C LYS A 564 12.19 -10.67 19.51
N GLY A 565 10.89 -10.46 19.24
CA GLY A 565 9.77 -10.64 20.16
C GLY A 565 9.42 -12.10 20.43
N GLN A 566 10.39 -12.93 20.77
CA GLN A 566 10.25 -14.39 20.85
C GLN A 566 9.40 -14.87 22.02
N ARG A 567 9.12 -14.00 23.01
CA ARG A 567 8.31 -14.34 24.20
C ARG A 567 6.85 -13.95 24.06
N LEU A 568 6.38 -13.63 22.82
CA LEU A 568 4.97 -13.51 22.46
C LEU A 568 4.29 -14.86 22.24
N LYS A 569 5.05 -15.94 22.02
CA LYS A 569 4.48 -17.27 21.78
C LYS A 569 3.54 -17.77 22.90
N PRO A 570 3.79 -17.53 24.21
CA PRO A 570 2.84 -17.86 25.26
C PRO A 570 1.52 -17.08 25.20
N GLU A 571 1.47 -15.97 24.46
CA GLU A 571 0.25 -15.18 24.14
C GLU A 571 -0.47 -15.72 22.91
N ALA A 572 -0.13 -16.91 22.42
CA ALA A 572 -0.64 -17.48 21.16
C ALA A 572 -0.37 -16.57 19.94
N LEU A 573 0.79 -15.92 19.91
CA LEU A 573 1.30 -15.14 18.81
C LEU A 573 2.60 -15.77 18.28
N VAL A 574 2.55 -16.36 17.10
CA VAL A 574 3.67 -17.10 16.50
C VAL A 574 4.34 -16.23 15.44
N LEU A 575 5.60 -15.85 15.65
CA LEU A 575 6.34 -15.03 14.70
C LEU A 575 6.68 -15.83 13.44
N LEU A 576 6.39 -15.26 12.28
CA LEU A 576 6.89 -15.78 11.02
C LEU A 576 8.43 -15.66 10.98
N PRO A 577 9.14 -16.72 10.55
CA PRO A 577 10.59 -16.67 10.46
C PRO A 577 11.07 -15.71 9.37
N ALA A 578 12.24 -15.09 9.54
CA ALA A 578 12.79 -14.13 8.58
C ALA A 578 12.94 -14.71 7.15
N ASN A 579 13.17 -16.03 7.04
CA ASN A 579 13.28 -16.75 5.78
C ASN A 579 12.00 -17.52 5.41
N SER A 580 10.83 -16.99 5.76
CA SER A 580 9.52 -17.58 5.45
C SER A 580 9.38 -18.00 3.99
N SER A 581 8.69 -19.12 3.79
CA SER A 581 8.39 -19.72 2.49
C SER A 581 7.21 -19.06 1.78
N GLU A 582 7.02 -19.36 0.50
CA GLU A 582 5.84 -18.95 -0.27
C GLU A 582 4.53 -19.46 0.40
N THR A 583 4.57 -20.63 1.04
CA THR A 583 3.38 -21.23 1.71
C THR A 583 2.99 -20.52 3.01
N GLU A 584 3.85 -19.69 3.57
CA GLU A 584 3.57 -18.89 4.76
C GLU A 584 3.22 -17.44 4.37
N VAL A 585 4.05 -16.81 3.53
CA VAL A 585 3.93 -15.39 3.18
C VAL A 585 2.69 -15.12 2.30
N ILE A 586 2.48 -15.94 1.26
CA ILE A 586 1.40 -15.72 0.30
C ILE A 586 0.01 -15.81 0.97
N PRO A 587 -0.31 -16.86 1.77
CA PRO A 587 -1.58 -16.91 2.48
C PRO A 587 -1.76 -15.76 3.47
N TRP A 588 -0.70 -15.34 4.16
CA TRP A 588 -0.77 -14.24 5.12
C TRP A 588 -1.22 -12.93 4.45
N PHE A 589 -0.66 -12.59 3.27
CA PHE A 589 -0.98 -11.34 2.56
C PHE A 589 -2.14 -11.44 1.57
N LEU A 590 -2.35 -12.60 0.95
CA LEU A 590 -3.33 -12.77 -0.14
C LEU A 590 -4.42 -13.82 0.16
N GLY A 591 -4.36 -14.48 1.31
CA GLY A 591 -5.42 -15.40 1.77
C GLY A 591 -6.65 -14.62 2.21
N ASP A 592 -7.83 -15.19 1.97
CA ASP A 592 -9.12 -14.66 2.46
C ASP A 592 -9.41 -15.06 3.92
N LYS A 593 -10.57 -14.66 4.42
CA LYS A 593 -11.01 -14.95 5.80
C LYS A 593 -11.29 -16.43 6.07
N SER A 594 -11.34 -17.29 5.05
CA SER A 594 -11.51 -18.74 5.21
C SER A 594 -10.18 -19.49 5.39
N ASN A 595 -9.06 -18.85 5.02
CA ASN A 595 -7.74 -19.45 5.13
C ASN A 595 -7.13 -19.19 6.52
N VAL A 596 -6.87 -20.25 7.27
CA VAL A 596 -6.33 -20.17 8.65
C VAL A 596 -4.96 -19.52 8.76
N ASN A 597 -4.14 -19.59 7.70
CA ASN A 597 -2.81 -18.96 7.64
C ASN A 597 -2.88 -17.49 7.18
N SER A 598 -4.09 -16.95 7.00
CA SER A 598 -4.29 -15.56 6.62
C SER A 598 -4.05 -14.63 7.82
N SER A 599 -3.55 -13.41 7.54
CA SER A 599 -3.40 -12.35 8.55
C SER A 599 -4.67 -12.07 9.35
N PHE A 600 -5.85 -12.38 8.82
CA PHE A 600 -7.13 -12.20 9.48
C PHE A 600 -7.32 -13.00 10.77
N TYR A 601 -6.58 -14.10 10.94
CA TYR A 601 -6.61 -14.88 12.19
C TYR A 601 -5.76 -14.25 13.30
N MET A 602 -4.73 -13.47 12.94
CA MET A 602 -3.82 -12.80 13.90
C MET A 602 -3.19 -13.78 14.90
N GLU A 603 -2.85 -14.98 14.45
CA GLU A 603 -2.10 -16.00 15.18
C GLU A 603 -0.67 -16.08 14.65
N ASP A 604 -0.53 -16.13 13.33
CA ASP A 604 0.74 -15.91 12.63
C ASP A 604 1.03 -14.41 12.58
N VAL A 605 2.16 -14.03 13.14
CA VAL A 605 2.56 -12.63 13.29
C VAL A 605 3.68 -12.32 12.30
N ALA A 606 3.43 -11.36 11.41
CA ALA A 606 4.47 -10.89 10.51
C ALA A 606 5.46 -9.98 11.24
N THR A 607 6.73 -10.10 10.88
CA THR A 607 7.79 -9.27 11.42
C THR A 607 8.23 -8.21 10.42
N GLU A 608 9.16 -7.34 10.81
CA GLU A 608 9.75 -6.34 9.91
C GLU A 608 10.21 -6.95 8.58
N PHE A 609 10.63 -8.21 8.58
CA PHE A 609 11.11 -8.89 7.37
C PHE A 609 10.01 -9.16 6.34
N GLN A 610 8.79 -9.45 6.80
CA GLN A 610 7.67 -9.71 5.90
C GLN A 610 6.97 -8.43 5.45
N VAL A 611 6.88 -7.41 6.34
CA VAL A 611 6.08 -6.22 6.06
C VAL A 611 6.87 -5.03 5.50
N GLN A 612 8.18 -5.12 5.39
CA GLN A 612 8.95 -4.06 4.70
C GLN A 612 8.54 -4.01 3.23
N GLY A 613 8.18 -2.82 2.73
CA GLY A 613 7.66 -2.64 1.37
C GLY A 613 6.21 -3.12 1.16
N LEU A 614 5.60 -3.80 2.15
CA LEU A 614 4.20 -4.22 2.12
C LEU A 614 3.42 -3.49 3.22
N GLU A 615 2.12 -3.32 3.00
CA GLU A 615 1.23 -2.61 3.91
C GLU A 615 -0.04 -3.43 4.18
N ILE A 616 -0.61 -3.21 5.36
CA ILE A 616 -1.95 -3.67 5.72
C ILE A 616 -2.80 -2.48 6.17
N ASP A 617 -4.11 -2.64 6.24
CA ASP A 617 -4.97 -1.51 6.61
C ASP A 617 -4.98 -1.28 8.13
N TRP A 618 -5.07 -2.35 8.93
CA TRP A 618 -5.12 -2.27 10.38
C TRP A 618 -4.14 -3.24 11.04
N ALA A 619 -3.45 -2.80 12.08
CA ALA A 619 -2.47 -3.63 12.78
C ALA A 619 -2.75 -3.78 14.28
N VAL A 620 -2.55 -5.00 14.77
CA VAL A 620 -2.18 -5.24 16.17
C VAL A 620 -0.66 -5.27 16.23
N VAL A 621 -0.03 -4.26 16.77
CA VAL A 621 1.42 -4.24 17.00
C VAL A 621 1.71 -4.82 18.37
N ALA A 622 2.17 -6.06 18.40
CA ALA A 622 2.48 -6.78 19.63
C ALA A 622 3.90 -6.44 20.09
N TRP A 623 3.98 -5.83 21.26
CA TRP A 623 5.24 -5.41 21.88
C TRP A 623 5.79 -6.48 22.81
N ASP A 624 7.08 -6.82 22.70
CA ASP A 624 7.70 -7.78 23.62
C ASP A 624 8.81 -7.13 24.46
N ALA A 625 9.36 -7.89 25.36
CA ALA A 625 10.42 -7.50 26.27
C ALA A 625 11.81 -7.37 25.61
N ASP A 626 11.90 -7.49 24.30
CA ASP A 626 13.11 -7.19 23.52
C ASP A 626 13.41 -5.69 23.46
N PHE A 627 12.40 -4.83 23.61
CA PHE A 627 12.53 -3.38 23.50
C PHE A 627 11.77 -2.68 24.62
N ARG A 628 12.49 -2.26 25.66
CA ARG A 628 11.93 -1.78 26.93
C ARG A 628 12.22 -0.30 27.13
N TYR A 629 11.20 0.44 27.51
CA TYR A 629 11.36 1.83 27.93
C TYR A 629 12.09 1.95 29.27
N SER A 630 13.01 2.90 29.38
CA SER A 630 13.56 3.41 30.64
C SER A 630 13.73 4.93 30.53
N GLU A 631 13.89 5.62 31.67
CA GLU A 631 14.14 7.08 31.71
C GLU A 631 15.41 7.49 30.94
N GLU A 632 16.40 6.61 30.87
CA GLU A 632 17.66 6.82 30.14
C GLU A 632 17.54 6.56 28.63
N GLY A 633 16.43 6.00 28.14
CA GLY A 633 16.20 5.62 26.76
C GLY A 633 15.73 4.18 26.60
N TRP A 634 15.61 3.77 25.35
CA TRP A 634 15.21 2.41 25.00
C TRP A 634 16.31 1.40 25.31
N LYS A 635 16.01 0.43 26.19
CA LYS A 635 16.88 -0.73 26.50
C LYS A 635 16.55 -1.87 25.55
N GLN A 636 17.58 -2.45 24.94
CA GLN A 636 17.47 -3.38 23.82
C GLN A 636 18.03 -4.75 24.17
N TYR A 637 17.24 -5.79 23.91
CA TYR A 637 17.56 -7.14 24.30
C TYR A 637 17.33 -8.13 23.14
N GLN A 638 18.02 -9.25 23.21
CA GLN A 638 17.74 -10.43 22.41
C GLN A 638 17.55 -11.63 23.33
N PHE A 639 16.59 -12.47 23.02
CA PHE A 639 16.36 -13.69 23.77
C PHE A 639 17.31 -14.79 23.29
N ARG A 640 18.06 -15.38 24.21
CA ARG A 640 18.95 -16.50 23.89
C ARG A 640 18.83 -17.59 24.96
N GLY A 641 18.55 -18.83 24.49
CA GLY A 641 18.30 -19.96 25.39
C GLY A 641 17.09 -19.69 26.28
N SER A 642 17.30 -19.32 27.56
CA SER A 642 16.25 -19.06 28.53
C SER A 642 16.29 -17.66 29.13
N LYS A 643 17.02 -16.71 28.56
CA LYS A 643 17.18 -15.38 29.14
C LYS A 643 17.32 -14.27 28.11
N TRP A 644 16.98 -13.05 28.52
CA TRP A 644 17.24 -11.83 27.79
C TRP A 644 18.69 -11.39 27.96
N MET A 645 19.36 -11.12 26.84
CA MET A 645 20.73 -10.63 26.78
C MET A 645 20.74 -9.21 26.24
N ASN A 646 21.50 -8.31 26.87
CA ASN A 646 21.69 -6.96 26.35
C ASN A 646 22.32 -6.97 24.96
N ILE A 647 21.85 -6.09 24.11
CA ILE A 647 22.48 -5.81 22.82
C ILE A 647 23.51 -4.69 23.03
N ASN A 648 24.80 -5.00 22.91
CA ASN A 648 25.88 -4.06 23.15
C ASN A 648 26.40 -3.37 21.89
N LYS A 649 26.29 -4.04 20.72
CA LYS A 649 26.73 -3.45 19.45
C LYS A 649 25.75 -2.38 19.00
N GLU A 650 26.25 -1.18 18.76
CA GLU A 650 25.44 -0.02 18.35
C GLU A 650 24.70 -0.25 17.03
N GLU A 651 25.36 -0.89 16.09
CA GLU A 651 24.78 -1.28 14.82
C GLU A 651 23.52 -2.16 15.00
N ILE A 652 23.58 -3.21 15.84
CA ILE A 652 22.44 -4.09 16.10
C ILE A 652 21.32 -3.34 16.84
N ARG A 653 21.68 -2.38 17.69
CA ARG A 653 20.71 -1.51 18.35
C ARG A 653 19.96 -0.66 17.33
N ARG A 654 20.67 -0.07 16.36
CA ARG A 654 20.08 0.71 15.27
C ARG A 654 19.10 -0.13 14.45
N TYR A 655 19.48 -1.37 14.10
CA TYR A 655 18.58 -2.27 13.37
C TYR A 655 17.30 -2.58 14.14
N GLN A 656 17.37 -2.76 15.44
CA GLN A 656 16.16 -3.00 16.25
C GLN A 656 15.26 -1.78 16.31
N ILE A 657 15.80 -0.57 16.43
CA ILE A 657 15.02 0.67 16.35
C ILE A 657 14.31 0.74 14.98
N ASN A 658 15.05 0.45 13.90
CA ASN A 658 14.48 0.45 12.56
C ASN A 658 13.42 -0.64 12.36
N ALA A 659 13.58 -1.83 12.96
CA ALA A 659 12.56 -2.86 12.97
C ALA A 659 11.25 -2.35 13.58
N TYR A 660 11.30 -1.69 14.74
CA TYR A 660 10.12 -1.06 15.35
C TYR A 660 9.58 0.10 14.49
N ARG A 661 10.45 0.90 13.86
CA ARG A 661 10.02 1.92 12.89
C ARG A 661 9.22 1.30 11.73
N VAL A 662 9.70 0.18 11.20
CA VAL A 662 9.00 -0.53 10.13
C VAL A 662 7.63 -1.01 10.60
N ILE A 663 7.52 -1.78 11.68
CA ILE A 663 6.22 -2.35 12.09
C ILE A 663 5.20 -1.30 12.53
N LEU A 664 5.64 -0.18 13.14
CA LEU A 664 4.78 0.92 13.56
C LEU A 664 4.28 1.80 12.40
N THR A 665 4.87 1.67 11.21
CA THR A 665 4.49 2.45 10.04
C THR A 665 3.83 1.63 8.92
N ARG A 666 3.48 0.36 9.16
CA ARG A 666 2.92 -0.51 8.10
C ARG A 666 1.41 -0.52 8.00
N ALA A 667 0.72 -0.09 9.05
CA ALA A 667 -0.72 0.05 8.99
C ALA A 667 -1.09 1.37 8.29
N ARG A 668 -2.06 1.32 7.38
CA ARG A 668 -2.47 2.48 6.58
C ARG A 668 -3.57 3.30 7.23
N ARG A 669 -4.35 2.69 8.14
CA ARG A 669 -5.57 3.28 8.69
C ARG A 669 -5.58 3.44 10.19
N GLY A 670 -4.87 2.59 10.88
CA GLY A 670 -4.77 2.67 12.34
C GLY A 670 -4.16 1.42 12.95
N MET A 671 -3.78 1.55 14.20
CA MET A 671 -3.16 0.44 14.93
C MET A 671 -3.55 0.43 16.41
N VAL A 672 -3.44 -0.76 16.99
CA VAL A 672 -3.47 -0.93 18.43
C VAL A 672 -2.17 -1.57 18.90
N ILE A 673 -1.50 -0.92 19.84
CA ILE A 673 -0.29 -1.42 20.47
C ILE A 673 -0.72 -2.35 21.61
N TYR A 674 -0.39 -3.62 21.50
CA TYR A 674 -0.60 -4.60 22.53
C TYR A 674 0.69 -4.78 23.35
N VAL A 675 0.66 -4.45 24.61
CA VAL A 675 1.78 -4.65 25.56
C VAL A 675 1.35 -5.65 26.62
N PRO A 676 1.91 -6.87 26.67
CA PRO A 676 1.51 -7.90 27.61
C PRO A 676 1.58 -7.45 29.08
N GLU A 677 0.75 -8.01 29.94
CA GLU A 677 0.85 -7.82 31.38
C GLU A 677 2.11 -8.47 31.97
N GLY A 678 2.59 -9.50 31.26
CA GLY A 678 3.65 -10.35 31.77
C GLY A 678 3.15 -11.41 32.73
N ASN A 679 4.08 -12.20 33.26
CA ASN A 679 3.81 -13.22 34.29
C ASN A 679 5.03 -13.32 35.21
N ASN A 680 4.85 -13.01 36.48
CA ASN A 680 5.95 -12.99 37.45
C ASN A 680 6.43 -14.41 37.84
N GLU A 681 5.65 -15.45 37.53
CA GLU A 681 6.09 -16.84 37.67
C GLU A 681 7.04 -17.25 36.53
N ASP A 682 7.00 -16.57 35.40
CA ASP A 682 7.91 -16.75 34.27
C ASP A 682 9.00 -15.66 34.29
N HIS A 683 10.20 -16.03 34.73
CA HIS A 683 11.34 -15.11 34.80
C HIS A 683 11.71 -14.44 33.48
N THR A 684 11.26 -14.98 32.33
CA THR A 684 11.50 -14.41 31.01
C THR A 684 10.43 -13.41 30.57
N ARG A 685 9.32 -13.31 31.31
CA ARG A 685 8.14 -12.47 31.00
C ARG A 685 7.63 -11.69 32.20
N LYS A 686 8.52 -11.28 33.13
CA LYS A 686 8.13 -10.53 34.31
C LYS A 686 7.38 -9.24 33.96
N SER A 687 6.36 -8.89 34.73
CA SER A 687 5.55 -7.69 34.50
C SER A 687 6.38 -6.40 34.46
N GLU A 688 7.49 -6.34 35.21
CA GLU A 688 8.43 -5.21 35.18
C GLU A 688 9.03 -4.93 33.80
N PHE A 689 9.13 -5.94 32.90
CA PHE A 689 9.66 -5.78 31.55
C PHE A 689 8.71 -5.02 30.62
N TYR A 690 7.44 -4.97 30.93
CA TYR A 690 6.38 -4.41 30.10
C TYR A 690 5.77 -3.13 30.68
N ASN A 691 5.73 -3.01 32.02
CA ASN A 691 5.02 -1.93 32.72
C ASN A 691 5.54 -0.54 32.34
N SER A 692 6.87 -0.37 32.30
CA SER A 692 7.48 0.92 31.93
C SER A 692 7.12 1.35 30.51
N THR A 693 7.14 0.43 29.56
CA THR A 693 6.77 0.67 28.16
C THR A 693 5.29 1.03 28.01
N TYR A 694 4.41 0.30 28.72
CA TYR A 694 2.98 0.60 28.70
C TYR A 694 2.68 1.99 29.25
N ASN A 695 3.28 2.33 30.41
CA ASN A 695 3.13 3.64 31.04
C ASN A 695 3.69 4.78 30.19
N PHE A 696 4.79 4.54 29.49
CA PHE A 696 5.37 5.50 28.54
C PHE A 696 4.38 5.87 27.43
N PHE A 697 3.73 4.90 26.80
CA PHE A 697 2.73 5.17 25.78
C PHE A 697 1.50 5.92 26.33
N LYS A 698 1.08 5.61 27.55
CA LYS A 698 0.00 6.37 28.23
C LYS A 698 0.42 7.80 28.53
N GLN A 699 1.67 8.02 28.93
CA GLN A 699 2.21 9.36 29.20
C GLN A 699 2.26 10.24 27.95
N ILE A 700 2.49 9.67 26.76
CA ILE A 700 2.40 10.37 25.48
C ILE A 700 0.96 10.79 25.16
N GLY A 701 -0.04 10.12 25.72
CA GLY A 701 -1.46 10.42 25.52
C GLY A 701 -2.20 9.39 24.65
N ILE A 702 -1.57 8.26 24.32
CA ILE A 702 -2.24 7.19 23.58
C ILE A 702 -3.40 6.62 24.41
N LYS A 703 -4.61 6.64 23.86
CA LYS A 703 -5.83 6.21 24.54
C LYS A 703 -5.89 4.69 24.68
N GLU A 704 -6.27 4.21 25.86
CA GLU A 704 -6.52 2.80 26.13
C GLU A 704 -7.89 2.36 25.59
N ILE A 705 -8.03 1.05 25.21
CA ILE A 705 -9.29 0.42 24.80
C ILE A 705 -9.77 -0.62 25.81
#